data_2a925b1125085a21309faa07749d217f
#
_entry.id   2a925b1125085a21309faa07749d217f
#
_cell.length_a   1.000
_cell.length_b   1.000
_cell.length_c   1.000
_cell.angle_alpha   90.00
_cell.angle_beta   90.00
_cell.angle_gamma   90.00
#
_symmetry.space_group_name_H-M   'P 1'
#
loop_
_entity.id
_entity.type
_entity.pdbx_description
1 polymer ?
#
loop_
_entity_poly.entity_id
_entity_poly.type
_entity_poly.pdbx_seq_one_letter_code
_entity_poly.pdbx_strand_id
1 'polypeptide(L)'
;MKSYPDSYLHFENLESPETQDFAAAAHAETRARFLENDKARELSDGILAQLQDTRQIPFCQEHRARMYHFHQDAEYPKGVYRVCTAATYRSGYPEWKILFSVADFDELLGDDVYLGGVSHLVEKPNRALLTLSKSGGDTAYTLEVDLEAGELVEGGFHFPAGKNHVSWRDENSVWVCPAWDERQLTESGYPREVWLVERGKSFEESLPVYQIAEDGMMVNAWRYLDPQGSPIDLIEASDGFYTKTYLQVSAEGEAKPLNLPNDCDVVGYLAGHLLLTLRKDWNRANQSYPSGALVAVKLNRGELGAAQLLFAPDERQALESVETTKRFVVASLLENVQGRLKAWRFTDGKWQEVELPRLPSGALEMTDQPWGGDVVYLAASDFTTPLTLFALDLNVMELTVMRRQPQQFDSDGINVQQFWTTSADGERIPYFHVGKNAAPDTPTLVYAYGGFGIPELPHYLGSVGKYWLEEGNAFVLANIRGGGEFGPRWHQAAQGISKHKSVDDLLAVVRDLSERGMSSPKHIGLQGGSNGGLITAAAFVREPQSIGALVCEVPLTDMIRYPLLSAGSSWTDEYGNPQKYEVCKRWLGELSPYHNLSDGIDYPPALITTSLSDDRVHPAHALKFYAKLRETSPQSWLYSPDGGGHTGNGTQRESADELACVLLFLKEFLG
;
A
#
# COMPACT_ATOMS: atom_id res chain seq x y z
N MET A 1 1.62 -5.31 37.87
CA MET A 1 1.49 -5.50 36.40
C MET A 1 0.02 -5.38 36.07
N LYS A 2 -0.31 -4.53 35.10
CA LYS A 2 -1.68 -4.48 34.55
C LYS A 2 -1.92 -5.79 33.82
N SER A 3 -2.91 -6.58 34.24
CA SER A 3 -3.32 -7.79 33.52
C SER A 3 -4.24 -7.38 32.37
N TYR A 4 -4.06 -8.00 31.23
CA TYR A 4 -4.92 -7.83 30.07
C TYR A 4 -5.60 -9.17 29.79
N PRO A 5 -6.72 -9.48 30.49
CA PRO A 5 -7.46 -10.72 30.25
C PRO A 5 -8.05 -10.70 28.84
N ASP A 6 -8.02 -11.85 28.18
CA ASP A 6 -8.53 -12.03 26.82
C ASP A 6 -9.57 -13.15 26.80
N SER A 7 -10.83 -12.77 26.82
CA SER A 7 -11.97 -13.70 26.79
C SER A 7 -12.20 -14.31 25.41
N TYR A 8 -11.59 -13.73 24.35
CA TYR A 8 -11.78 -14.08 22.97
C TYR A 8 -10.53 -14.67 22.30
N LEU A 9 -9.61 -15.22 23.11
CA LEU A 9 -8.37 -15.84 22.62
C LEU A 9 -8.62 -16.95 21.58
N HIS A 10 -9.75 -17.64 21.68
CA HIS A 10 -10.13 -18.70 20.74
C HIS A 10 -10.25 -18.23 19.29
N PHE A 11 -10.53 -16.95 19.02
CA PHE A 11 -10.55 -16.39 17.67
C PHE A 11 -9.18 -16.32 16.97
N GLU A 12 -8.09 -16.59 17.70
CA GLU A 12 -6.76 -16.73 17.08
C GLU A 12 -6.59 -18.06 16.32
N ASN A 13 -7.50 -19.03 16.54
CA ASN A 13 -7.56 -20.24 15.74
C ASN A 13 -8.60 -20.10 14.63
N LEU A 14 -8.17 -19.66 13.45
CA LEU A 14 -9.05 -19.44 12.28
C LEU A 14 -9.59 -20.74 11.68
N GLU A 15 -8.92 -21.90 11.92
CA GLU A 15 -9.36 -23.21 11.46
C GLU A 15 -10.46 -23.80 12.37
N SER A 16 -10.72 -23.18 13.51
CA SER A 16 -11.77 -23.63 14.43
C SER A 16 -13.15 -23.42 13.81
N PRO A 17 -14.03 -24.45 13.80
CA PRO A 17 -15.42 -24.28 13.36
C PRO A 17 -16.16 -23.18 14.14
N GLU A 18 -15.85 -23.00 15.42
CA GLU A 18 -16.44 -21.94 16.25
C GLU A 18 -16.11 -20.54 15.72
N THR A 19 -14.87 -20.30 15.31
CA THR A 19 -14.44 -19.01 14.72
C THR A 19 -15.08 -18.79 13.37
N GLN A 20 -15.09 -19.81 12.51
CA GLN A 20 -15.68 -19.74 11.17
C GLN A 20 -17.19 -19.53 11.24
N ASP A 21 -17.91 -20.29 12.07
CA ASP A 21 -19.35 -20.15 12.26
C ASP A 21 -19.71 -18.77 12.83
N PHE A 22 -18.91 -18.24 13.77
CA PHE A 22 -19.10 -16.90 14.33
C PHE A 22 -18.95 -15.82 13.26
N ALA A 23 -17.89 -15.85 12.47
CA ALA A 23 -17.64 -14.87 11.41
C ALA A 23 -18.74 -14.95 10.33
N ALA A 24 -19.09 -16.15 9.88
CA ALA A 24 -20.15 -16.38 8.89
C ALA A 24 -21.51 -15.89 9.36
N ALA A 25 -21.89 -16.16 10.62
CA ALA A 25 -23.16 -15.71 11.20
C ALA A 25 -23.22 -14.17 11.30
N ALA A 26 -22.12 -13.52 11.75
CA ALA A 26 -22.05 -12.08 11.84
C ALA A 26 -22.06 -11.41 10.45
N HIS A 27 -21.37 -11.99 9.47
CA HIS A 27 -21.41 -11.54 8.09
C HIS A 27 -22.82 -11.65 7.50
N ALA A 28 -23.50 -12.77 7.70
CA ALA A 28 -24.88 -12.97 7.23
C ALA A 28 -25.85 -11.94 7.85
N GLU A 29 -25.72 -11.65 9.16
CA GLU A 29 -26.51 -10.59 9.82
C GLU A 29 -26.24 -9.21 9.18
N THR A 30 -24.97 -8.88 8.89
CA THR A 30 -24.59 -7.62 8.26
C THR A 30 -25.15 -7.51 6.84
N ARG A 31 -25.04 -8.57 6.04
CA ARG A 31 -25.63 -8.62 4.69
C ARG A 31 -27.14 -8.47 4.71
N ALA A 32 -27.82 -9.21 5.59
CA ALA A 32 -29.28 -9.13 5.75
C ALA A 32 -29.72 -7.70 6.12
N ARG A 33 -28.95 -7.02 6.95
CA ARG A 33 -29.25 -5.66 7.40
C ARG A 33 -29.03 -4.61 6.31
N PHE A 34 -27.93 -4.66 5.60
CA PHE A 34 -27.51 -3.57 4.71
C PHE A 34 -27.60 -3.92 3.22
N LEU A 35 -27.50 -5.17 2.80
CA LEU A 35 -27.36 -5.54 1.39
C LEU A 35 -28.56 -6.29 0.78
N GLU A 36 -29.47 -6.84 1.60
CA GLU A 36 -30.56 -7.70 1.10
C GLU A 36 -31.85 -6.91 0.85
N ASN A 37 -31.76 -5.73 0.24
CA ASN A 37 -32.91 -4.93 -0.18
C ASN A 37 -32.67 -4.31 -1.56
N ASP A 38 -33.73 -3.80 -2.19
CA ASP A 38 -33.65 -3.29 -3.57
C ASP A 38 -32.74 -2.06 -3.70
N LYS A 39 -32.73 -1.13 -2.71
CA LYS A 39 -31.83 0.01 -2.73
C LYS A 39 -30.36 -0.40 -2.66
N ALA A 40 -30.05 -1.40 -1.85
CA ALA A 40 -28.70 -1.90 -1.71
C ALA A 40 -28.23 -2.58 -3.01
N ARG A 41 -29.10 -3.35 -3.66
CA ARG A 41 -28.77 -3.94 -4.96
C ARG A 41 -28.54 -2.89 -6.02
N GLU A 42 -29.41 -1.88 -6.10
CA GLU A 42 -29.26 -0.76 -7.03
C GLU A 42 -27.93 -0.03 -6.80
N LEU A 43 -27.56 0.23 -5.54
CA LEU A 43 -26.30 0.88 -5.19
C LEU A 43 -25.11 0.00 -5.56
N SER A 44 -25.09 -1.27 -5.16
CA SER A 44 -24.00 -2.18 -5.47
C SER A 44 -23.85 -2.41 -6.99
N ASP A 45 -24.96 -2.58 -7.73
CA ASP A 45 -24.94 -2.70 -9.18
C ASP A 45 -24.42 -1.40 -9.86
N GLY A 46 -24.77 -0.24 -9.31
CA GLY A 46 -24.27 1.05 -9.77
C GLY A 46 -22.76 1.22 -9.56
N ILE A 47 -22.26 0.81 -8.39
CA ILE A 47 -20.81 0.81 -8.09
C ILE A 47 -20.10 -0.17 -9.01
N LEU A 48 -20.64 -1.40 -9.16
CA LEU A 48 -20.06 -2.41 -10.05
C LEU A 48 -19.99 -1.90 -11.50
N ALA A 49 -21.03 -1.23 -11.98
CA ALA A 49 -21.03 -0.65 -13.33
C ALA A 49 -19.95 0.42 -13.50
N GLN A 50 -19.62 1.18 -12.44
CA GLN A 50 -18.48 2.13 -12.47
C GLN A 50 -17.13 1.39 -12.48
N LEU A 51 -16.97 0.32 -11.71
CA LEU A 51 -15.76 -0.50 -11.67
C LEU A 51 -15.52 -1.21 -13.02
N GLN A 52 -16.59 -1.61 -13.69
CA GLN A 52 -16.56 -2.31 -14.98
C GLN A 52 -16.63 -1.37 -16.19
N ASP A 53 -16.58 -0.06 -15.99
CA ASP A 53 -16.60 0.90 -17.10
C ASP A 53 -15.39 0.71 -18.01
N THR A 54 -15.60 0.24 -19.21
CA THR A 54 -14.55 -0.03 -20.21
C THR A 54 -13.82 1.22 -20.68
N ARG A 55 -14.30 2.41 -20.33
CA ARG A 55 -13.64 3.70 -20.59
C ARG A 55 -12.61 4.08 -19.52
N GLN A 56 -12.49 3.30 -18.46
CA GLN A 56 -11.41 3.47 -17.50
C GLN A 56 -10.05 3.34 -18.17
N ILE A 57 -9.04 3.99 -17.59
CA ILE A 57 -7.68 3.96 -18.14
C ILE A 57 -7.08 2.57 -17.89
N PRO A 58 -6.74 1.82 -18.96
CA PRO A 58 -5.95 0.60 -18.78
C PRO A 58 -4.50 0.99 -18.50
N PHE A 59 -4.10 0.95 -17.22
CA PHE A 59 -2.70 1.13 -16.84
C PHE A 59 -1.86 -0.01 -17.37
N CYS A 60 -0.80 0.31 -18.07
CA CYS A 60 0.03 -0.67 -18.76
C CYS A 60 1.48 -0.57 -18.32
N GLN A 61 2.18 -1.71 -18.41
CA GLN A 61 3.63 -1.75 -18.45
C GLN A 61 4.08 -1.79 -19.92
N GLU A 62 4.94 -0.85 -20.32
CA GLU A 62 5.48 -0.81 -21.68
C GLU A 62 6.81 -1.58 -21.78
N HIS A 63 6.84 -2.62 -22.61
CA HIS A 63 8.05 -3.36 -22.95
C HIS A 63 8.22 -3.43 -24.47
N ARG A 64 9.30 -2.84 -25.00
CA ARG A 64 9.62 -2.85 -26.46
C ARG A 64 8.44 -2.50 -27.35
N ALA A 65 7.78 -1.36 -27.05
CA ALA A 65 6.61 -0.85 -27.77
C ALA A 65 5.38 -1.78 -27.73
N ARG A 66 5.28 -2.67 -26.77
CA ARG A 66 4.09 -3.44 -26.41
C ARG A 66 3.58 -2.97 -25.05
N MET A 67 2.25 -2.81 -24.91
CA MET A 67 1.56 -2.38 -23.72
C MET A 67 0.87 -3.58 -23.11
N TYR A 68 1.32 -4.02 -21.93
CA TYR A 68 0.77 -5.15 -21.20
C TYR A 68 -0.17 -4.64 -20.11
N HIS A 69 -1.31 -5.29 -19.95
CA HIS A 69 -2.36 -4.85 -19.03
C HIS A 69 -3.08 -6.03 -18.40
N PHE A 70 -3.33 -5.93 -17.10
CA PHE A 70 -4.26 -6.81 -16.41
C PHE A 70 -5.68 -6.24 -16.47
N HIS A 71 -6.65 -7.04 -16.91
CA HIS A 71 -8.03 -6.63 -17.13
C HIS A 71 -9.00 -7.56 -16.44
N GLN A 72 -9.95 -6.98 -15.71
CA GLN A 72 -11.08 -7.68 -15.11
C GLN A 72 -12.38 -7.08 -15.62
N ASP A 73 -13.37 -7.93 -15.88
CA ASP A 73 -14.76 -7.57 -16.19
C ASP A 73 -15.72 -8.71 -15.87
N ALA A 74 -16.98 -8.62 -16.32
CA ALA A 74 -17.99 -9.63 -16.06
C ALA A 74 -17.71 -10.98 -16.78
N GLU A 75 -16.98 -10.96 -17.90
CA GLU A 75 -16.57 -12.16 -18.64
C GLU A 75 -15.37 -12.85 -17.98
N TYR A 76 -14.48 -12.03 -17.43
CA TYR A 76 -13.24 -12.48 -16.76
C TYR A 76 -13.17 -11.95 -15.32
N PRO A 77 -13.96 -12.47 -14.38
CA PRO A 77 -14.03 -11.93 -13.01
C PRO A 77 -12.72 -12.07 -12.22
N LYS A 78 -11.90 -13.09 -12.50
CA LYS A 78 -10.52 -13.23 -11.99
C LYS A 78 -9.48 -12.50 -12.81
N GLY A 79 -9.85 -12.02 -13.99
CA GLY A 79 -9.02 -11.24 -14.90
C GLY A 79 -8.25 -12.04 -15.92
N VAL A 80 -7.83 -11.28 -16.94
CA VAL A 80 -6.96 -11.76 -18.02
C VAL A 80 -5.75 -10.84 -18.15
N TYR A 81 -4.62 -11.39 -18.49
CA TYR A 81 -3.46 -10.60 -18.90
C TYR A 81 -3.45 -10.46 -20.42
N ARG A 82 -3.35 -9.23 -20.92
CA ARG A 82 -3.51 -8.91 -22.34
C ARG A 82 -2.46 -7.94 -22.83
N VAL A 83 -2.25 -7.89 -24.13
CA VAL A 83 -1.25 -7.03 -24.77
C VAL A 83 -1.81 -6.35 -26.01
N CYS A 84 -1.37 -5.12 -26.27
CA CYS A 84 -1.53 -4.44 -27.54
C CYS A 84 -0.21 -3.76 -27.94
N THR A 85 -0.15 -3.15 -29.14
CA THR A 85 1.01 -2.35 -29.52
C THR A 85 0.93 -0.96 -28.87
N ALA A 86 2.08 -0.34 -28.57
CA ALA A 86 2.10 1.04 -28.08
C ALA A 86 1.47 2.02 -29.07
N ALA A 87 1.53 1.73 -30.38
CA ALA A 87 0.89 2.54 -31.41
C ALA A 87 -0.65 2.52 -31.32
N THR A 88 -1.27 1.32 -31.21
CA THR A 88 -2.73 1.20 -31.07
C THR A 88 -3.19 1.73 -29.72
N TYR A 89 -2.40 1.52 -28.66
CA TYR A 89 -2.68 2.12 -27.36
C TYR A 89 -2.72 3.65 -27.43
N ARG A 90 -1.69 4.28 -28.02
CA ARG A 90 -1.59 5.75 -28.14
C ARG A 90 -2.64 6.35 -29.08
N SER A 91 -3.12 5.59 -30.08
CA SER A 91 -4.20 6.06 -30.97
C SER A 91 -5.58 6.18 -30.30
N GLY A 92 -5.74 5.63 -29.10
CA GLY A 92 -7.03 5.59 -28.40
C GLY A 92 -7.85 4.33 -28.66
N TYR A 93 -7.43 3.47 -29.57
CA TYR A 93 -8.12 2.25 -30.00
C TYR A 93 -7.20 1.04 -29.86
N PRO A 94 -6.91 0.56 -28.62
CA PRO A 94 -6.04 -0.58 -28.41
C PRO A 94 -6.67 -1.86 -28.96
N GLU A 95 -5.91 -2.60 -29.77
CA GLU A 95 -6.28 -3.91 -30.27
C GLU A 95 -5.71 -4.96 -29.33
N TRP A 96 -6.49 -5.37 -28.32
CA TRP A 96 -6.06 -6.29 -27.29
C TRP A 96 -6.01 -7.75 -27.76
N LYS A 97 -4.90 -8.42 -27.49
CA LYS A 97 -4.75 -9.88 -27.55
C LYS A 97 -4.66 -10.40 -26.10
N ILE A 98 -5.54 -11.33 -25.72
CA ILE A 98 -5.42 -12.05 -24.43
C ILE A 98 -4.24 -13.01 -24.53
N LEU A 99 -3.42 -13.02 -23.49
CA LEU A 99 -2.24 -13.87 -23.35
C LEU A 99 -2.55 -15.10 -22.50
N PHE A 100 -3.24 -14.90 -21.38
CA PHE A 100 -3.77 -15.96 -20.49
C PHE A 100 -4.92 -15.44 -19.63
N SER A 101 -5.73 -16.37 -19.11
CA SER A 101 -6.71 -16.13 -18.07
C SER A 101 -6.16 -16.56 -16.72
N VAL A 102 -6.39 -15.76 -15.66
CA VAL A 102 -5.97 -16.13 -14.30
C VAL A 102 -6.69 -17.38 -13.81
N ALA A 103 -7.95 -17.56 -14.21
CA ALA A 103 -8.75 -18.74 -13.85
C ALA A 103 -8.16 -20.08 -14.37
N ASP A 104 -7.33 -20.04 -15.43
CA ASP A 104 -6.71 -21.26 -15.96
C ASP A 104 -5.69 -21.86 -14.98
N PHE A 105 -5.17 -21.04 -14.05
CA PHE A 105 -4.22 -21.48 -13.04
C PHE A 105 -4.86 -22.12 -11.80
N ASP A 106 -6.15 -21.95 -11.57
CA ASP A 106 -6.88 -22.61 -10.45
C ASP A 106 -6.82 -24.14 -10.61
N GLU A 107 -7.15 -24.66 -11.80
CA GLU A 107 -7.06 -26.09 -12.08
C GLU A 107 -5.62 -26.62 -12.04
N LEU A 108 -4.69 -25.82 -12.57
CA LEU A 108 -3.28 -26.18 -12.63
C LEU A 108 -2.65 -26.31 -11.23
N LEU A 109 -3.00 -25.41 -10.31
CA LEU A 109 -2.40 -25.34 -8.97
C LEU A 109 -3.26 -26.05 -7.90
N GLY A 110 -4.54 -26.32 -8.20
CA GLY A 110 -5.49 -26.89 -7.25
C GLY A 110 -5.88 -25.92 -6.12
N ASP A 111 -5.69 -24.62 -6.34
CA ASP A 111 -5.97 -23.53 -5.39
C ASP A 111 -6.75 -22.41 -6.08
N ASP A 112 -7.48 -21.62 -5.30
CA ASP A 112 -8.12 -20.38 -5.74
C ASP A 112 -7.04 -19.26 -5.79
N VAL A 113 -6.62 -18.87 -7.02
CA VAL A 113 -5.52 -17.93 -7.18
C VAL A 113 -5.92 -16.64 -7.88
N TYR A 114 -5.19 -15.57 -7.56
CA TYR A 114 -5.33 -14.23 -8.12
C TYR A 114 -3.98 -13.68 -8.58
N LEU A 115 -3.97 -12.85 -9.60
CA LEU A 115 -2.73 -12.27 -10.13
C LEU A 115 -2.21 -11.20 -9.16
N GLY A 116 -1.08 -11.48 -8.49
CA GLY A 116 -0.35 -10.55 -7.63
C GLY A 116 0.65 -9.68 -8.40
N GLY A 117 1.19 -10.18 -9.52
CA GLY A 117 2.14 -9.41 -10.32
C GLY A 117 2.70 -10.17 -11.52
N VAL A 118 3.29 -9.41 -12.45
CA VAL A 118 3.99 -9.92 -13.64
C VAL A 118 5.34 -9.22 -13.75
N SER A 119 6.43 -9.99 -13.61
CA SER A 119 7.80 -9.50 -13.74
C SER A 119 8.38 -9.95 -15.07
N HIS A 120 8.47 -9.03 -16.04
CA HIS A 120 9.02 -9.30 -17.36
C HIS A 120 10.55 -9.42 -17.32
N LEU A 121 11.10 -10.37 -18.09
CA LEU A 121 12.54 -10.41 -18.36
C LEU A 121 12.87 -9.30 -19.36
N VAL A 122 13.70 -8.35 -18.96
CA VAL A 122 13.99 -7.12 -19.75
C VAL A 122 14.56 -7.46 -21.13
N GLU A 123 15.47 -8.44 -21.22
CA GLU A 123 16.07 -8.87 -22.49
C GLU A 123 15.10 -9.63 -23.40
N LYS A 124 14.11 -10.31 -22.80
CA LYS A 124 13.09 -11.11 -23.50
C LYS A 124 11.71 -10.88 -22.87
N PRO A 125 11.02 -9.78 -23.19
CA PRO A 125 9.77 -9.41 -22.53
C PRO A 125 8.59 -10.36 -22.72
N ASN A 126 8.68 -11.33 -23.63
CA ASN A 126 7.74 -12.44 -23.72
C ASN A 126 7.95 -13.52 -22.65
N ARG A 127 9.04 -13.46 -21.88
CA ARG A 127 9.26 -14.27 -20.68
C ARG A 127 8.92 -13.46 -19.46
N ALA A 128 8.10 -14.01 -18.57
CA ALA A 128 7.72 -13.36 -17.33
C ALA A 128 7.62 -14.36 -16.17
N LEU A 129 7.87 -13.87 -14.94
CA LEU A 129 7.50 -14.53 -13.71
C LEU A 129 6.13 -14.00 -13.29
N LEU A 130 5.16 -14.90 -13.15
CA LEU A 130 3.87 -14.58 -12.56
C LEU A 130 3.93 -14.83 -11.06
N THR A 131 3.46 -13.86 -10.28
CA THR A 131 3.14 -14.05 -8.87
C THR A 131 1.65 -14.31 -8.76
N LEU A 132 1.25 -15.50 -8.33
CA LEU A 132 -0.14 -15.92 -8.20
C LEU A 132 -0.47 -16.07 -6.71
N SER A 133 -1.18 -15.10 -6.18
CA SER A 133 -1.60 -15.01 -4.78
C SER A 133 -2.63 -16.09 -4.47
N LYS A 134 -2.43 -16.84 -3.40
CA LYS A 134 -3.39 -17.82 -2.89
C LYS A 134 -4.51 -17.10 -2.15
N SER A 135 -5.74 -17.29 -2.58
CA SER A 135 -6.96 -16.69 -1.99
C SER A 135 -6.89 -15.16 -1.80
N GLY A 136 -6.03 -14.46 -2.54
CA GLY A 136 -5.86 -13.00 -2.43
C GLY A 136 -4.97 -12.53 -1.27
N GLY A 137 -4.29 -13.44 -0.55
CA GLY A 137 -3.33 -13.12 0.51
C GLY A 137 -1.92 -12.78 0.02
N ASP A 138 -0.98 -12.61 0.94
CA ASP A 138 0.44 -12.35 0.63
C ASP A 138 1.20 -13.64 0.21
N THR A 139 0.65 -14.80 0.55
CA THR A 139 1.20 -16.11 0.16
C THR A 139 0.95 -16.36 -1.32
N ALA A 140 2.02 -16.58 -2.11
CA ALA A 140 1.90 -16.68 -3.57
C ALA A 140 2.83 -17.73 -4.18
N TYR A 141 2.37 -18.33 -5.28
CA TYR A 141 3.20 -19.12 -6.21
C TYR A 141 3.99 -18.20 -7.12
N THR A 142 5.16 -18.65 -7.60
CA THR A 142 5.88 -17.98 -8.69
C THR A 142 6.07 -18.96 -9.85
N LEU A 143 5.60 -18.58 -11.05
CA LEU A 143 5.65 -19.42 -12.26
C LEU A 143 6.23 -18.65 -13.43
N GLU A 144 7.19 -19.25 -14.15
CA GLU A 144 7.69 -18.71 -15.41
C GLU A 144 6.75 -19.07 -16.58
N VAL A 145 6.35 -18.05 -17.34
CA VAL A 145 5.47 -18.19 -18.51
C VAL A 145 6.11 -17.63 -19.77
N ASP A 146 5.78 -18.23 -20.91
CA ASP A 146 5.94 -17.63 -22.21
C ASP A 146 4.65 -16.90 -22.60
N LEU A 147 4.67 -15.59 -22.54
CA LEU A 147 3.51 -14.74 -22.83
C LEU A 147 3.07 -14.77 -24.29
N GLU A 148 3.93 -15.17 -25.22
CA GLU A 148 3.56 -15.29 -26.64
C GLU A 148 2.80 -16.59 -26.91
N ALA A 149 3.20 -17.67 -26.27
CA ALA A 149 2.54 -18.96 -26.33
C ALA A 149 1.31 -19.03 -25.40
N GLY A 150 1.31 -18.25 -24.31
CA GLY A 150 0.29 -18.31 -23.24
C GLY A 150 0.44 -19.55 -22.35
N GLU A 151 1.66 -20.12 -22.22
CA GLU A 151 1.90 -21.39 -21.57
C GLU A 151 3.08 -21.28 -20.57
N LEU A 152 3.11 -22.23 -19.61
CA LEU A 152 4.27 -22.40 -18.75
C LEU A 152 5.50 -22.77 -19.55
N VAL A 153 6.66 -22.26 -19.14
CA VAL A 153 7.93 -22.60 -19.76
C VAL A 153 8.34 -24.00 -19.33
N GLU A 154 8.57 -24.89 -20.31
CA GLU A 154 9.12 -26.20 -20.04
C GLU A 154 10.53 -26.08 -19.43
N GLY A 155 10.76 -26.67 -18.24
CA GLY A 155 11.99 -26.49 -17.46
C GLY A 155 12.20 -25.05 -16.98
N GLY A 156 11.13 -24.26 -16.89
CA GLY A 156 11.11 -22.90 -16.35
C GLY A 156 11.22 -22.85 -14.83
N PHE A 157 11.27 -21.65 -14.31
CA PHE A 157 11.32 -21.38 -12.86
C PHE A 157 9.92 -21.48 -12.26
N HIS A 158 9.69 -22.50 -11.42
CA HIS A 158 8.40 -22.71 -10.75
C HIS A 158 8.66 -22.94 -9.26
N PHE A 159 8.03 -22.13 -8.40
CA PHE A 159 8.21 -22.17 -6.95
C PHE A 159 6.86 -22.26 -6.22
N PRO A 160 6.80 -23.05 -5.14
CA PRO A 160 5.58 -23.26 -4.37
C PRO A 160 5.08 -21.99 -3.69
N ALA A 161 3.85 -22.05 -3.16
CA ALA A 161 3.24 -20.95 -2.42
C ALA A 161 4.00 -20.66 -1.11
N GLY A 162 4.25 -19.38 -0.87
CA GLY A 162 4.91 -18.83 0.31
C GLY A 162 4.97 -17.31 0.20
N LYS A 163 5.39 -16.62 1.27
CA LYS A 163 5.71 -15.19 1.19
C LYS A 163 7.06 -14.97 0.50
N ASN A 164 7.24 -15.65 -0.62
CA ASN A 164 8.47 -15.68 -1.39
C ASN A 164 8.78 -14.34 -2.04
N HIS A 165 10.09 -14.06 -2.23
CA HIS A 165 10.52 -13.08 -3.20
C HIS A 165 11.35 -13.75 -4.28
N VAL A 166 10.93 -13.61 -5.56
CA VAL A 166 11.63 -14.15 -6.72
C VAL A 166 11.82 -13.03 -7.73
N SER A 167 13.06 -12.83 -8.18
CA SER A 167 13.39 -11.80 -9.15
C SER A 167 14.36 -12.29 -10.22
N TRP A 168 14.24 -11.75 -11.43
CA TRP A 168 15.17 -12.05 -12.51
C TRP A 168 16.59 -11.57 -12.18
N ARG A 169 17.57 -12.45 -12.36
CA ARG A 169 18.96 -12.05 -12.48
C ARG A 169 19.34 -11.90 -13.96
N ASP A 170 18.99 -12.90 -14.75
CA ASP A 170 19.12 -12.91 -16.21
C ASP A 170 18.25 -14.05 -16.78
N GLU A 171 18.35 -14.31 -18.11
CA GLU A 171 17.60 -15.39 -18.77
C GLU A 171 17.83 -16.78 -18.15
N ASN A 172 18.98 -17.02 -17.56
CA ASN A 172 19.43 -18.34 -17.10
C ASN A 172 19.43 -18.46 -15.56
N SER A 173 19.06 -17.41 -14.84
CA SER A 173 19.09 -17.45 -13.39
C SER A 173 18.12 -16.46 -12.73
N VAL A 174 17.64 -16.85 -11.56
CA VAL A 174 16.77 -16.03 -10.69
C VAL A 174 17.33 -15.97 -9.28
N TRP A 175 17.10 -14.83 -8.62
CA TRP A 175 17.23 -14.71 -7.18
C TRP A 175 15.96 -15.25 -6.53
N VAL A 176 16.11 -16.11 -5.52
CA VAL A 176 14.98 -16.69 -4.77
C VAL A 176 15.21 -16.49 -3.29
N CYS A 177 14.23 -15.84 -2.65
CA CYS A 177 14.14 -15.78 -1.20
C CYS A 177 12.93 -16.65 -0.80
N PRO A 178 13.15 -17.90 -0.39
CA PRO A 178 12.09 -18.89 -0.20
C PRO A 178 11.38 -18.71 1.13
N ALA A 179 10.06 -18.93 1.15
CA ALA A 179 9.25 -18.93 2.36
C ALA A 179 8.14 -20.00 2.35
N TRP A 180 8.42 -21.18 1.78
CA TRP A 180 7.50 -22.32 1.70
C TRP A 180 7.83 -23.47 2.66
N ASP A 181 8.94 -23.39 3.42
CA ASP A 181 9.34 -24.35 4.45
C ASP A 181 9.64 -23.57 5.75
N GLU A 182 9.15 -24.06 6.89
CA GLU A 182 9.31 -23.38 8.19
C GLU A 182 10.77 -23.02 8.53
N ARG A 183 11.74 -23.84 8.08
CA ARG A 183 13.18 -23.57 8.28
C ARG A 183 13.72 -22.37 7.51
N GLN A 184 12.97 -21.90 6.51
CA GLN A 184 13.33 -20.75 5.67
C GLN A 184 12.74 -19.44 6.21
N LEU A 185 11.96 -19.49 7.30
CA LEU A 185 11.23 -18.37 7.82
C LEU A 185 11.95 -17.68 8.98
N THR A 186 11.72 -16.39 9.08
CA THR A 186 11.95 -15.60 10.30
C THR A 186 10.77 -15.73 11.26
N GLU A 187 10.87 -15.19 12.47
CA GLU A 187 9.76 -15.09 13.44
C GLU A 187 8.53 -14.37 12.85
N SER A 188 8.73 -13.52 11.83
CA SER A 188 7.66 -12.77 11.15
C SER A 188 7.01 -13.53 9.98
N GLY A 189 7.48 -14.74 9.68
CA GLY A 189 6.98 -15.54 8.56
C GLY A 189 7.47 -15.10 7.18
N TYR A 190 8.54 -14.29 7.11
CA TYR A 190 9.20 -13.85 5.88
C TYR A 190 10.46 -14.66 5.60
N PRO A 191 11.00 -14.61 4.34
CA PRO A 191 12.20 -15.37 3.98
C PRO A 191 13.44 -14.88 4.74
N ARG A 192 14.29 -15.81 5.15
CA ARG A 192 15.57 -15.52 5.82
C ARG A 192 16.81 -15.88 4.98
N GLU A 193 16.62 -16.47 3.79
CA GLU A 193 17.68 -16.97 2.93
C GLU A 193 17.58 -16.37 1.54
N VAL A 194 18.73 -16.16 0.90
CA VAL A 194 18.83 -15.75 -0.51
C VAL A 194 19.56 -16.86 -1.28
N TRP A 195 18.94 -17.33 -2.34
CA TRP A 195 19.46 -18.38 -3.22
C TRP A 195 19.61 -17.85 -4.64
N LEU A 196 20.65 -18.33 -5.33
CA LEU A 196 20.77 -18.17 -6.78
C LEU A 196 20.42 -19.49 -7.43
N VAL A 197 19.30 -19.51 -8.16
CA VAL A 197 18.83 -20.71 -8.86
C VAL A 197 19.11 -20.56 -10.34
N GLU A 198 19.85 -21.50 -10.89
CA GLU A 198 20.22 -21.56 -12.32
C GLU A 198 19.23 -22.43 -13.09
N ARG A 199 18.93 -22.03 -14.31
CA ARG A 199 18.05 -22.80 -15.21
C ARG A 199 18.58 -24.25 -15.42
N GLY A 200 17.67 -25.21 -15.34
CA GLY A 200 17.94 -26.61 -15.48
C GLY A 200 18.50 -27.28 -14.21
N LYS A 201 18.65 -26.55 -13.11
CA LYS A 201 18.89 -27.10 -11.78
C LYS A 201 17.62 -27.03 -10.93
N SER A 202 17.44 -28.03 -10.07
CA SER A 202 16.39 -27.95 -9.05
C SER A 202 16.80 -26.97 -7.92
N PHE A 203 15.83 -26.55 -7.12
CA PHE A 203 16.12 -25.71 -5.96
C PHE A 203 17.06 -26.43 -4.98
N GLU A 204 16.87 -27.72 -4.77
CA GLU A 204 17.68 -28.57 -3.87
C GLU A 204 19.13 -28.74 -4.31
N GLU A 205 19.44 -28.55 -5.61
CA GLU A 205 20.80 -28.57 -6.15
C GLU A 205 21.51 -27.22 -6.01
N SER A 206 20.79 -26.16 -5.60
CA SER A 206 21.34 -24.83 -5.40
C SER A 206 21.84 -24.67 -3.96
N LEU A 207 22.61 -23.61 -3.70
CA LEU A 207 23.13 -23.29 -2.38
C LEU A 207 22.74 -21.85 -2.00
N PRO A 208 22.48 -21.57 -0.70
CA PRO A 208 22.23 -20.22 -0.26
C PRO A 208 23.46 -19.34 -0.44
N VAL A 209 23.24 -18.13 -0.94
CA VAL A 209 24.26 -17.08 -1.11
C VAL A 209 24.38 -16.25 0.18
N TYR A 210 23.26 -16.07 0.87
CA TYR A 210 23.21 -15.28 2.10
C TYR A 210 22.08 -15.77 3.01
N GLN A 211 22.23 -15.53 4.32
CA GLN A 211 21.23 -15.92 5.32
C GLN A 211 21.30 -14.98 6.52
N ILE A 212 20.12 -14.63 7.09
CA ILE A 212 19.97 -13.93 8.37
C ILE A 212 19.50 -14.88 9.48
N ALA A 213 19.58 -14.42 10.72
CA ALA A 213 19.04 -15.13 11.88
C ALA A 213 17.50 -15.16 11.88
N GLU A 214 16.89 -16.06 12.65
CA GLU A 214 15.43 -16.20 12.74
C GLU A 214 14.74 -14.97 13.33
N ASP A 215 15.43 -14.25 14.23
CA ASP A 215 14.95 -13.02 14.85
C ASP A 215 15.16 -11.76 14.00
N GLY A 216 15.76 -11.88 12.82
CA GLY A 216 15.74 -10.85 11.79
C GLY A 216 14.36 -10.71 11.14
N MET A 217 14.14 -9.67 10.33
CA MET A 217 12.85 -9.46 9.72
C MET A 217 12.70 -10.21 8.40
N MET A 218 13.54 -9.91 7.41
CA MET A 218 13.46 -10.53 6.07
C MET A 218 14.71 -10.31 5.24
N VAL A 219 14.83 -11.06 4.14
CA VAL A 219 15.79 -10.78 3.06
C VAL A 219 15.07 -10.60 1.72
N ASN A 220 15.67 -9.76 0.87
CA ASN A 220 15.34 -9.62 -0.55
C ASN A 220 16.60 -9.63 -1.39
N ALA A 221 16.48 -10.02 -2.67
CA ALA A 221 17.58 -9.92 -3.62
C ALA A 221 17.05 -9.55 -5.00
N TRP A 222 17.79 -8.70 -5.70
CA TRP A 222 17.45 -8.28 -7.07
C TRP A 222 18.65 -7.80 -7.84
N ARG A 223 18.46 -7.62 -9.15
CA ARG A 223 19.44 -7.04 -10.06
C ARG A 223 18.98 -5.67 -10.55
N TYR A 224 19.79 -4.65 -10.37
CA TYR A 224 19.65 -3.41 -11.11
C TYR A 224 20.38 -3.51 -12.46
N LEU A 225 19.67 -3.18 -13.53
CA LEU A 225 20.23 -2.99 -14.85
C LEU A 225 20.56 -1.51 -15.04
N ASP A 226 21.79 -1.18 -15.40
CA ASP A 226 22.19 0.18 -15.74
C ASP A 226 22.25 0.32 -17.28
N PRO A 227 21.37 1.10 -17.92
CA PRO A 227 21.42 1.28 -19.38
C PRO A 227 22.71 1.94 -19.87
N GLN A 228 23.51 2.51 -18.96
CA GLN A 228 24.77 3.21 -19.26
C GLN A 228 26.00 2.51 -18.66
N GLY A 229 25.82 1.39 -18.00
CA GLY A 229 26.89 0.72 -17.27
C GLY A 229 26.70 -0.78 -17.12
N SER A 230 27.38 -1.35 -16.12
CA SER A 230 27.24 -2.77 -15.77
C SER A 230 26.11 -2.96 -14.77
N PRO A 231 25.36 -4.08 -14.87
CA PRO A 231 24.37 -4.41 -13.84
C PRO A 231 25.02 -4.66 -12.49
N ILE A 232 24.24 -4.53 -11.41
CA ILE A 232 24.65 -4.90 -10.08
C ILE A 232 23.60 -5.82 -9.44
N ASP A 233 24.07 -6.81 -8.69
CA ASP A 233 23.23 -7.67 -7.86
C ASP A 233 23.30 -7.18 -6.42
N LEU A 234 22.14 -6.96 -5.79
CA LEU A 234 22.02 -6.52 -4.42
C LEU A 234 21.20 -7.50 -3.59
N ILE A 235 21.59 -7.62 -2.32
CA ILE A 235 20.79 -8.23 -1.27
C ILE A 235 20.44 -7.13 -0.26
N GLU A 236 19.18 -7.07 0.16
CA GLU A 236 18.70 -6.33 1.32
C GLU A 236 18.46 -7.31 2.45
N ALA A 237 19.13 -7.13 3.56
CA ALA A 237 18.92 -7.85 4.80
C ALA A 237 18.33 -6.90 5.84
N SER A 238 17.07 -7.12 6.23
CA SER A 238 16.34 -6.27 7.15
C SER A 238 16.32 -6.92 8.54
N ASP A 239 16.90 -6.22 9.53
CA ASP A 239 16.80 -6.61 10.94
C ASP A 239 15.50 -6.11 11.58
N GLY A 240 14.87 -5.09 10.99
CA GLY A 240 13.60 -4.50 11.34
C GLY A 240 12.98 -3.79 10.15
N PHE A 241 11.79 -3.22 10.34
CA PHE A 241 11.06 -2.57 9.25
C PHE A 241 11.82 -1.37 8.64
N TYR A 242 12.60 -0.68 9.46
CA TYR A 242 13.35 0.52 9.06
C TYR A 242 14.87 0.34 9.17
N THR A 243 15.35 -0.84 9.49
CA THR A 243 16.78 -1.12 9.69
C THR A 243 17.25 -2.18 8.72
N LYS A 244 18.12 -1.80 7.78
CA LYS A 244 18.54 -2.61 6.65
C LYS A 244 20.04 -2.60 6.45
N THR A 245 20.57 -3.71 5.99
CA THR A 245 21.94 -3.85 5.49
C THR A 245 21.90 -4.23 4.03
N TYR A 246 22.58 -3.47 3.18
CA TYR A 246 22.72 -3.80 1.76
C TYR A 246 24.04 -4.48 1.46
N LEU A 247 23.99 -5.56 0.69
CA LEU A 247 25.18 -6.27 0.25
C LEU A 247 25.21 -6.28 -1.28
N GLN A 248 26.38 -6.04 -1.86
CA GLN A 248 26.60 -6.28 -3.28
C GLN A 248 27.08 -7.73 -3.48
N VAL A 249 26.50 -8.41 -4.45
CA VAL A 249 26.93 -9.78 -4.81
C VAL A 249 27.88 -9.70 -6.02
N SER A 250 29.04 -10.35 -5.90
CA SER A 250 30.01 -10.45 -7.00
C SER A 250 29.56 -11.46 -8.08
N ALA A 251 30.24 -11.46 -9.20
CA ALA A 251 30.00 -12.45 -10.26
C ALA A 251 30.24 -13.91 -9.78
N GLU A 252 31.12 -14.09 -8.80
CA GLU A 252 31.44 -15.35 -8.17
C GLU A 252 30.46 -15.77 -7.08
N GLY A 253 29.42 -14.94 -6.80
CA GLY A 253 28.40 -15.22 -5.80
C GLY A 253 28.79 -14.79 -4.37
N GLU A 254 29.89 -14.03 -4.18
CA GLU A 254 30.28 -13.53 -2.87
C GLU A 254 29.48 -12.27 -2.51
N ALA A 255 28.74 -12.30 -1.40
CA ALA A 255 27.97 -11.17 -0.88
C ALA A 255 28.84 -10.33 0.09
N LYS A 256 29.03 -9.05 -0.22
CA LYS A 256 29.81 -8.11 0.60
C LYS A 256 28.97 -6.92 1.04
N PRO A 257 28.92 -6.61 2.36
CA PRO A 257 28.18 -5.46 2.86
C PRO A 257 28.69 -4.15 2.25
N LEU A 258 27.75 -3.29 1.86
CA LEU A 258 28.00 -1.90 1.52
C LEU A 258 27.99 -1.06 2.79
N ASN A 259 28.92 -0.12 2.94
CA ASN A 259 29.01 0.76 4.11
C ASN A 259 28.03 1.94 3.98
N LEU A 260 26.73 1.58 3.87
CA LEU A 260 25.59 2.53 3.84
C LEU A 260 25.03 2.75 5.25
N PRO A 261 24.30 3.85 5.50
CA PRO A 261 23.46 3.95 6.72
C PRO A 261 22.48 2.78 6.79
N ASN A 262 22.28 2.23 7.97
CA ASN A 262 21.35 1.12 8.16
C ASN A 262 19.85 1.53 8.17
N ASP A 263 19.58 2.83 8.07
CA ASP A 263 18.26 3.44 8.01
C ASP A 263 18.06 4.25 6.71
N CYS A 264 18.64 3.80 5.61
CA CYS A 264 18.38 4.32 4.27
C CYS A 264 17.72 3.27 3.40
N ASP A 265 17.05 3.70 2.34
CA ASP A 265 16.56 2.83 1.29
C ASP A 265 17.36 3.05 0.01
N VAL A 266 17.76 1.94 -0.64
CA VAL A 266 18.32 1.97 -2.00
C VAL A 266 17.18 1.93 -2.98
N VAL A 267 16.90 3.07 -3.62
CA VAL A 267 15.72 3.26 -4.48
C VAL A 267 16.02 3.23 -5.98
N GLY A 268 17.28 3.03 -6.36
CA GLY A 268 17.66 2.96 -7.78
C GLY A 268 19.15 2.88 -8.00
N TYR A 269 19.51 2.61 -9.26
CA TYR A 269 20.91 2.60 -9.72
C TYR A 269 21.00 3.10 -11.16
N LEU A 270 21.79 4.13 -11.40
CA LEU A 270 21.96 4.71 -12.73
C LEU A 270 23.34 5.37 -12.87
N ALA A 271 23.97 5.25 -14.04
CA ALA A 271 25.30 5.79 -14.37
C ALA A 271 26.37 5.42 -13.33
N GLY A 272 26.24 4.20 -12.76
CA GLY A 272 27.14 3.69 -11.73
C GLY A 272 26.98 4.35 -10.36
N HIS A 273 25.81 4.93 -10.05
CA HIS A 273 25.49 5.51 -8.75
C HIS A 273 24.28 4.80 -8.13
N LEU A 274 24.38 4.45 -6.85
CA LEU A 274 23.24 4.09 -6.03
C LEU A 274 22.45 5.37 -5.69
N LEU A 275 21.14 5.28 -5.74
CA LEU A 275 20.22 6.35 -5.30
C LEU A 275 19.66 5.96 -3.93
N LEU A 276 19.88 6.84 -2.95
CA LEU A 276 19.52 6.60 -1.57
C LEU A 276 18.49 7.60 -1.10
N THR A 277 17.48 7.13 -0.38
CA THR A 277 16.62 7.97 0.44
C THR A 277 16.99 7.80 1.90
N LEU A 278 17.03 8.90 2.66
CA LEU A 278 17.54 8.91 4.02
C LEU A 278 16.41 9.11 5.04
N ARG A 279 16.33 8.23 6.04
CA ARG A 279 15.39 8.40 7.17
C ARG A 279 15.92 9.29 8.28
N LYS A 280 17.24 9.39 8.42
CA LYS A 280 17.95 10.26 9.37
C LYS A 280 19.07 11.03 8.66
N ASP A 281 19.61 12.02 9.35
CA ASP A 281 20.77 12.78 8.85
C ASP A 281 21.98 11.84 8.69
N TRP A 282 22.61 11.89 7.53
CA TRP A 282 23.81 11.12 7.22
C TRP A 282 25.02 12.01 7.08
N ASN A 283 26.06 11.75 7.88
CA ASN A 283 27.33 12.46 7.85
C ASN A 283 28.41 11.63 7.16
N ARG A 284 28.97 12.14 6.06
CA ARG A 284 30.01 11.48 5.29
C ARG A 284 30.99 12.47 4.71
N ALA A 285 32.29 12.19 4.84
CA ALA A 285 33.39 12.97 4.24
C ALA A 285 33.26 14.52 4.47
N ASN A 286 32.95 14.93 5.71
CA ASN A 286 32.72 16.33 6.12
C ASN A 286 31.48 17.00 5.46
N GLN A 287 30.58 16.23 4.91
CA GLN A 287 29.29 16.66 4.35
C GLN A 287 28.13 16.04 5.14
N SER A 288 27.08 16.81 5.39
CA SER A 288 25.86 16.33 6.03
C SER A 288 24.72 16.29 5.01
N TYR A 289 24.01 15.17 4.95
CA TYR A 289 22.84 14.96 4.13
C TYR A 289 21.63 14.84 5.07
N PRO A 290 20.61 15.68 4.94
CA PRO A 290 19.52 15.70 5.90
C PRO A 290 18.54 14.50 5.72
N SER A 291 17.80 14.22 6.77
CA SER A 291 16.65 13.29 6.74
C SER A 291 15.68 13.69 5.62
N GLY A 292 15.16 12.70 4.88
CA GLY A 292 14.29 12.89 3.72
C GLY A 292 15.00 13.22 2.41
N ALA A 293 16.34 13.33 2.42
CA ALA A 293 17.10 13.65 1.22
C ALA A 293 17.19 12.50 0.23
N LEU A 294 17.30 12.84 -1.07
CA LEU A 294 17.75 11.97 -2.14
C LEU A 294 19.23 12.21 -2.42
N VAL A 295 20.04 11.17 -2.32
CA VAL A 295 21.50 11.22 -2.48
C VAL A 295 21.93 10.19 -3.53
N ALA A 296 22.74 10.62 -4.50
CA ALA A 296 23.40 9.74 -5.46
C ALA A 296 24.83 9.42 -4.96
N VAL A 297 25.15 8.13 -4.81
CA VAL A 297 26.47 7.68 -4.31
C VAL A 297 27.15 6.82 -5.37
N LYS A 298 28.33 7.23 -5.81
CA LYS A 298 29.13 6.45 -6.76
C LYS A 298 29.46 5.08 -6.18
N LEU A 299 29.22 4.02 -6.95
CA LEU A 299 29.61 2.66 -6.58
C LEU A 299 30.74 2.18 -7.50
N ASN A 300 31.88 1.81 -6.91
CA ASN A 300 33.06 1.34 -7.61
C ASN A 300 33.46 -0.03 -7.07
N ARG A 301 33.08 -1.12 -7.74
CA ARG A 301 33.47 -2.50 -7.36
C ARG A 301 33.22 -2.82 -5.86
N GLY A 302 32.05 -2.47 -5.35
CA GLY A 302 31.70 -2.69 -3.94
C GLY A 302 32.10 -1.58 -2.97
N GLU A 303 32.86 -0.59 -3.45
CA GLU A 303 33.29 0.55 -2.62
C GLU A 303 32.48 1.81 -2.93
N LEU A 304 32.03 2.48 -1.87
CA LEU A 304 31.29 3.73 -2.01
C LEU A 304 32.27 4.89 -2.28
N GLY A 305 32.08 5.55 -3.42
CA GLY A 305 32.82 6.74 -3.84
C GLY A 305 32.18 8.04 -3.36
N ALA A 306 32.28 9.10 -4.18
CA ALA A 306 31.70 10.41 -3.90
C ALA A 306 30.17 10.33 -3.84
N ALA A 307 29.59 11.10 -2.93
CA ALA A 307 28.14 11.29 -2.80
C ALA A 307 27.75 12.70 -3.25
N GLN A 308 26.60 12.83 -3.90
CA GLN A 308 26.02 14.10 -4.32
C GLN A 308 24.58 14.19 -3.84
N LEU A 309 24.23 15.30 -3.17
CA LEU A 309 22.85 15.62 -2.82
C LEU A 309 22.07 15.99 -4.09
N LEU A 310 20.97 15.31 -4.36
CA LEU A 310 20.04 15.62 -5.43
C LEU A 310 18.89 16.48 -4.92
N PHE A 311 18.29 16.07 -3.80
CA PHE A 311 17.18 16.78 -3.19
C PHE A 311 17.30 16.76 -1.67
N ALA A 312 16.93 17.87 -1.04
CA ALA A 312 16.72 17.99 0.41
C ALA A 312 15.37 18.65 0.66
N PRO A 313 14.47 18.00 1.42
CA PRO A 313 13.15 18.58 1.70
C PRO A 313 13.25 19.75 2.67
N ASP A 314 12.36 20.72 2.52
CA ASP A 314 12.02 21.67 3.58
C ASP A 314 10.95 21.12 4.53
N GLU A 315 10.43 21.94 5.46
CA GLU A 315 9.45 21.52 6.48
C GLU A 315 8.09 21.06 5.91
N ARG A 316 7.80 21.42 4.64
CA ARG A 316 6.51 21.14 3.98
C ARG A 316 6.66 20.26 2.75
N GLN A 317 7.84 19.71 2.56
CA GLN A 317 8.14 18.82 1.45
C GLN A 317 8.44 17.41 1.93
N ALA A 318 8.14 16.44 1.08
CA ALA A 318 8.56 15.05 1.23
C ALA A 318 8.99 14.49 -0.13
N LEU A 319 9.91 13.53 -0.10
CA LEU A 319 10.20 12.65 -1.22
C LEU A 319 9.23 11.47 -1.14
N GLU A 320 8.51 11.19 -2.22
CA GLU A 320 7.52 10.12 -2.27
C GLU A 320 8.06 8.88 -3.00
N SER A 321 8.52 9.06 -4.23
CA SER A 321 9.08 7.97 -5.02
C SER A 321 10.22 8.43 -5.92
N VAL A 322 11.07 7.50 -6.33
CA VAL A 322 12.21 7.75 -7.22
C VAL A 322 12.25 6.66 -8.28
N GLU A 323 12.33 7.09 -9.54
CA GLU A 323 12.43 6.21 -10.69
C GLU A 323 13.66 6.56 -11.55
N THR A 324 14.14 5.57 -12.29
CA THR A 324 15.25 5.77 -13.21
C THR A 324 14.81 5.45 -14.64
N THR A 325 15.16 6.34 -15.56
CA THR A 325 15.05 6.10 -17.01
C THR A 325 16.43 5.79 -17.59
N LYS A 326 16.55 5.73 -18.90
CA LYS A 326 17.87 5.51 -19.55
C LYS A 326 18.93 6.52 -19.11
N ARG A 327 18.58 7.79 -18.87
CA ARG A 327 19.52 8.91 -18.63
C ARG A 327 19.16 9.79 -17.45
N PHE A 328 17.97 9.64 -16.89
CA PHE A 328 17.47 10.54 -15.85
C PHE A 328 17.10 9.77 -14.58
N VAL A 329 17.29 10.44 -13.47
CA VAL A 329 16.61 10.15 -12.20
C VAL A 329 15.41 11.07 -12.14
N VAL A 330 14.23 10.53 -11.85
CA VAL A 330 12.98 11.30 -11.67
C VAL A 330 12.44 11.01 -10.28
N ALA A 331 12.11 12.06 -9.56
CA ALA A 331 11.53 11.94 -8.22
C ALA A 331 10.15 12.59 -8.17
N SER A 332 9.18 11.85 -7.61
CA SER A 332 7.92 12.41 -7.14
C SER A 332 8.11 12.98 -5.76
N LEU A 333 7.62 14.18 -5.56
CA LEU A 333 7.75 14.95 -4.32
C LEU A 333 6.36 15.42 -3.89
N LEU A 334 6.19 15.60 -2.61
CA LEU A 334 5.04 16.29 -2.02
C LEU A 334 5.44 17.69 -1.56
N GLU A 335 4.62 18.67 -1.85
CA GLU A 335 4.69 20.02 -1.32
C GLU A 335 3.32 20.44 -0.78
N ASN A 336 3.18 20.55 0.53
CA ASN A 336 1.87 20.72 1.19
C ASN A 336 0.84 19.65 0.76
N VAL A 337 1.24 18.40 0.68
CA VAL A 337 0.42 17.23 0.27
C VAL A 337 -0.01 17.28 -1.21
N GLN A 338 0.64 18.08 -2.04
CA GLN A 338 0.42 18.12 -3.48
C GLN A 338 1.63 17.63 -4.25
N GLY A 339 1.39 16.85 -5.31
CA GLY A 339 2.43 16.24 -6.12
C GLY A 339 3.26 17.27 -6.89
N ARG A 340 4.57 17.02 -6.94
CA ARG A 340 5.57 17.73 -7.76
C ARG A 340 6.52 16.69 -8.33
N LEU A 341 7.18 17.03 -9.43
CA LEU A 341 8.28 16.22 -9.97
C LEU A 341 9.56 17.05 -10.07
N LYS A 342 10.67 16.36 -9.90
CA LYS A 342 12.01 16.83 -10.25
C LYS A 342 12.74 15.75 -11.03
N ALA A 343 13.68 16.17 -11.89
CA ALA A 343 14.51 15.24 -12.63
C ALA A 343 15.95 15.70 -12.69
N TRP A 344 16.87 14.75 -12.74
CA TRP A 344 18.31 15.01 -12.85
C TRP A 344 18.92 14.12 -13.92
N ARG A 345 19.94 14.65 -14.58
CA ARG A 345 20.75 13.93 -15.56
C ARG A 345 22.20 13.93 -15.14
N PHE A 346 22.88 12.80 -15.30
CA PHE A 346 24.33 12.73 -15.08
C PHE A 346 25.09 13.24 -16.31
N THR A 347 25.84 14.34 -16.16
CA THR A 347 26.58 14.98 -17.23
C THR A 347 27.87 15.59 -16.67
N ASP A 348 28.98 15.42 -17.38
CA ASP A 348 30.31 15.95 -17.00
C ASP A 348 30.73 15.57 -15.56
N GLY A 349 30.46 14.33 -15.17
CA GLY A 349 30.86 13.77 -13.88
C GLY A 349 30.02 14.21 -12.67
N LYS A 350 28.87 14.83 -12.88
CA LYS A 350 27.94 15.23 -11.82
C LYS A 350 26.47 15.18 -12.25
N TRP A 351 25.59 15.08 -11.29
CA TRP A 351 24.14 15.18 -11.48
C TRP A 351 23.73 16.65 -11.58
N GLN A 352 22.92 16.95 -12.58
CA GLN A 352 22.38 18.29 -12.84
C GLN A 352 20.85 18.19 -12.92
N GLU A 353 20.17 19.04 -12.13
CA GLU A 353 18.70 19.17 -12.23
C GLU A 353 18.33 19.73 -13.60
N VAL A 354 17.25 19.18 -14.19
CA VAL A 354 16.71 19.64 -15.48
C VAL A 354 15.34 20.25 -15.28
N GLU A 355 15.04 21.28 -16.08
CA GLU A 355 13.73 21.91 -16.03
C GLU A 355 12.69 21.04 -16.72
N LEU A 356 11.60 20.73 -16.00
CA LEU A 356 10.47 19.97 -16.52
C LEU A 356 9.38 20.91 -17.08
N PRO A 357 8.55 20.43 -18.03
CA PRO A 357 7.39 21.19 -18.48
C PRO A 357 6.41 21.41 -17.33
N ARG A 358 5.47 22.34 -17.51
CA ARG A 358 4.41 22.57 -16.53
C ARG A 358 3.56 21.30 -16.35
N LEU A 359 3.52 20.83 -15.10
CA LEU A 359 2.77 19.65 -14.69
C LEU A 359 1.36 20.02 -14.20
N PRO A 360 0.39 19.09 -14.25
CA PRO A 360 -0.91 19.28 -13.62
C PRO A 360 -0.78 19.45 -12.09
N SER A 361 -1.79 20.04 -11.48
CA SER A 361 -1.94 20.07 -10.01
C SER A 361 -2.62 18.80 -9.51
N GLY A 362 -2.53 18.53 -8.21
CA GLY A 362 -3.12 17.37 -7.54
C GLY A 362 -2.05 16.35 -7.15
N ALA A 363 -2.46 15.12 -6.91
CA ALA A 363 -1.55 14.01 -6.73
C ALA A 363 -0.93 13.61 -8.07
N LEU A 364 0.35 13.27 -8.06
CA LEU A 364 1.11 12.82 -9.22
C LEU A 364 1.75 11.47 -8.87
N GLU A 365 1.45 10.44 -9.64
CA GLU A 365 1.99 9.09 -9.49
C GLU A 365 2.73 8.69 -10.76
N MET A 366 3.95 8.18 -10.62
CA MET A 366 4.68 7.54 -11.73
C MET A 366 4.16 6.10 -11.86
N THR A 367 3.53 5.80 -13.01
CA THR A 367 2.85 4.51 -13.21
C THR A 367 3.67 3.50 -13.99
N ASP A 368 4.55 3.96 -14.85
CA ASP A 368 5.49 3.11 -15.62
C ASP A 368 6.61 3.96 -16.24
N GLN A 369 7.79 3.36 -16.39
CA GLN A 369 8.94 3.92 -17.09
C GLN A 369 9.57 2.82 -17.95
N PRO A 370 9.34 2.81 -19.28
CA PRO A 370 9.85 1.77 -20.16
C PRO A 370 11.37 1.66 -20.11
N TRP A 371 11.88 0.49 -19.81
CA TRP A 371 13.32 0.26 -19.71
C TRP A 371 14.07 0.60 -21.02
N GLY A 372 15.17 1.34 -20.87
CA GLY A 372 16.00 1.76 -22.00
C GLY A 372 15.46 2.97 -22.79
N GLY A 373 14.35 3.55 -22.34
CA GLY A 373 13.77 4.82 -22.81
C GLY A 373 13.95 5.96 -21.81
N ASP A 374 13.49 7.16 -22.21
CA ASP A 374 13.44 8.34 -21.34
C ASP A 374 12.01 8.93 -21.33
N VAL A 375 11.01 8.06 -21.29
CA VAL A 375 9.61 8.39 -21.09
C VAL A 375 9.19 7.93 -19.72
N VAL A 376 8.40 8.74 -19.01
CA VAL A 376 7.76 8.38 -17.74
C VAL A 376 6.25 8.54 -17.94
N TYR A 377 5.49 7.51 -17.61
CA TYR A 377 4.04 7.60 -17.56
C TYR A 377 3.60 8.12 -16.20
N LEU A 378 2.73 9.12 -16.19
CA LEU A 378 2.26 9.82 -15.02
C LEU A 378 0.74 9.77 -14.93
N ALA A 379 0.21 9.38 -13.79
CA ALA A 379 -1.19 9.58 -13.44
C ALA A 379 -1.33 10.84 -12.59
N ALA A 380 -2.34 11.65 -12.90
CA ALA A 380 -2.68 12.82 -12.11
C ALA A 380 -4.17 12.87 -11.83
N SER A 381 -4.54 13.16 -10.58
CA SER A 381 -5.94 13.35 -10.16
C SER A 381 -6.02 14.25 -8.93
N ASP A 382 -7.24 14.72 -8.64
CA ASP A 382 -7.63 15.25 -7.34
C ASP A 382 -9.02 14.72 -6.96
N PHE A 383 -9.59 15.15 -5.84
CA PHE A 383 -10.87 14.65 -5.35
C PHE A 383 -12.02 14.75 -6.36
N THR A 384 -12.00 15.76 -7.24
CA THR A 384 -13.07 16.09 -8.18
C THR A 384 -12.66 15.96 -9.65
N THR A 385 -11.37 15.88 -9.92
CA THR A 385 -10.83 15.73 -11.28
C THR A 385 -10.49 14.27 -11.55
N PRO A 386 -11.14 13.64 -12.55
CA PRO A 386 -10.85 12.28 -12.93
C PRO A 386 -9.39 12.08 -13.30
N LEU A 387 -8.91 10.88 -13.04
CA LEU A 387 -7.57 10.48 -13.34
C LEU A 387 -7.22 10.69 -14.81
N THR A 388 -6.08 11.33 -15.05
CA THR A 388 -5.55 11.58 -16.38
C THR A 388 -4.16 10.95 -16.47
N LEU A 389 -3.95 10.11 -17.49
CA LEU A 389 -2.65 9.52 -17.80
C LEU A 389 -1.90 10.42 -18.79
N PHE A 390 -0.66 10.73 -18.46
CA PHE A 390 0.27 11.50 -19.29
C PHE A 390 1.50 10.66 -19.64
N ALA A 391 2.14 11.02 -20.75
CA ALA A 391 3.50 10.61 -21.07
C ALA A 391 4.41 11.86 -20.99
N LEU A 392 5.42 11.82 -20.14
CA LEU A 392 6.48 12.81 -20.01
C LEU A 392 7.71 12.30 -20.78
N ASP A 393 7.99 12.88 -21.92
CA ASP A 393 9.20 12.59 -22.70
C ASP A 393 10.34 13.53 -22.28
N LEU A 394 11.30 12.99 -21.55
CA LEU A 394 12.45 13.73 -21.03
C LEU A 394 13.52 14.03 -22.08
N ASN A 395 13.39 13.51 -23.31
CA ASN A 395 14.33 13.87 -24.40
C ASN A 395 14.02 15.24 -24.98
N VAL A 396 12.72 15.56 -25.06
CA VAL A 396 12.22 16.80 -25.65
C VAL A 396 11.54 17.70 -24.63
N MET A 397 11.43 17.26 -23.39
CA MET A 397 10.75 17.96 -22.27
C MET A 397 9.29 18.29 -22.61
N GLU A 398 8.56 17.29 -23.10
CA GLU A 398 7.16 17.41 -23.51
C GLU A 398 6.26 16.53 -22.66
N LEU A 399 5.14 17.09 -22.22
CA LEU A 399 4.08 16.38 -21.51
C LEU A 399 2.87 16.22 -22.41
N THR A 400 2.50 15.00 -22.73
CA THR A 400 1.37 14.67 -23.60
C THR A 400 0.28 13.94 -22.84
N VAL A 401 -0.98 14.37 -22.99
CA VAL A 401 -2.13 13.62 -22.47
C VAL A 401 -2.33 12.35 -23.28
N MET A 402 -2.28 11.21 -22.60
CA MET A 402 -2.50 9.91 -23.22
C MET A 402 -3.98 9.49 -23.13
N ARG A 403 -4.56 9.62 -21.94
CA ARG A 403 -5.93 9.20 -21.64
C ARG A 403 -6.52 10.03 -20.52
N ARG A 404 -7.87 10.13 -20.54
CA ARG A 404 -8.65 10.69 -19.44
C ARG A 404 -9.71 9.69 -19.03
N GLN A 405 -9.82 9.43 -17.74
CA GLN A 405 -10.94 8.69 -17.19
C GLN A 405 -12.23 9.54 -17.31
N PRO A 406 -13.38 8.93 -17.61
CA PRO A 406 -14.63 9.67 -17.62
C PRO A 406 -14.99 10.21 -16.24
N GLN A 407 -15.71 11.33 -16.23
CA GLN A 407 -16.33 11.84 -15.00
C GLN A 407 -17.34 10.82 -14.49
N GLN A 408 -17.24 10.41 -13.25
CA GLN A 408 -18.11 9.41 -12.64
C GLN A 408 -19.21 10.03 -11.76
N PHE A 409 -19.07 11.30 -11.39
CA PHE A 409 -20.04 12.03 -10.61
C PHE A 409 -20.06 13.52 -11.00
N ASP A 410 -21.17 14.21 -10.67
CA ASP A 410 -21.30 15.63 -10.86
C ASP A 410 -20.57 16.40 -9.75
N SER A 411 -19.46 17.02 -10.10
CA SER A 411 -18.64 17.81 -9.17
C SER A 411 -19.04 19.30 -9.10
N ASP A 412 -20.07 19.73 -9.81
CA ASP A 412 -20.51 21.12 -9.79
C ASP A 412 -20.94 21.54 -8.38
N GLY A 413 -20.35 22.63 -7.89
CA GLY A 413 -20.59 23.16 -6.56
C GLY A 413 -19.85 22.43 -5.42
N ILE A 414 -19.09 21.35 -5.71
CA ILE A 414 -18.23 20.73 -4.71
C ILE A 414 -16.97 21.59 -4.55
N ASN A 415 -16.70 22.00 -3.31
CA ASN A 415 -15.52 22.75 -2.94
C ASN A 415 -14.47 21.81 -2.35
N VAL A 416 -13.21 21.97 -2.76
CA VAL A 416 -12.04 21.32 -2.16
C VAL A 416 -11.23 22.38 -1.47
N GLN A 417 -11.08 22.26 -0.15
CA GLN A 417 -10.33 23.23 0.64
C GLN A 417 -9.44 22.54 1.67
N GLN A 418 -8.17 22.95 1.73
CA GLN A 418 -7.24 22.53 2.76
C GLN A 418 -7.36 23.42 3.99
N PHE A 419 -7.56 22.81 5.15
CA PHE A 419 -7.56 23.46 6.45
C PHE A 419 -6.39 22.98 7.31
N TRP A 420 -6.16 23.70 8.39
CA TRP A 420 -5.17 23.36 9.39
C TRP A 420 -5.79 23.52 10.77
N THR A 421 -5.65 22.50 11.59
CA THR A 421 -5.98 22.54 13.02
C THR A 421 -4.73 22.44 13.87
N THR A 422 -4.88 22.49 15.20
CA THR A 422 -3.80 22.38 16.16
C THR A 422 -4.04 21.15 17.05
N SER A 423 -3.09 20.23 17.06
CA SER A 423 -3.11 19.05 17.92
C SER A 423 -2.85 19.37 19.38
N ALA A 424 -3.05 18.40 20.27
CA ALA A 424 -2.92 18.56 21.71
C ALA A 424 -1.53 19.03 22.16
N ASP A 425 -0.47 18.72 21.41
CA ASP A 425 0.90 19.14 21.68
C ASP A 425 1.35 20.43 20.95
N GLY A 426 0.41 21.08 20.24
CA GLY A 426 0.65 22.33 19.52
C GLY A 426 1.05 22.16 18.06
N GLU A 427 1.21 20.93 17.57
CA GLU A 427 1.53 20.68 16.15
C GLU A 427 0.37 21.06 15.22
N ARG A 428 0.72 21.55 14.02
CA ARG A 428 -0.23 21.97 13.01
C ARG A 428 -0.54 20.80 12.08
N ILE A 429 -1.80 20.37 12.06
CA ILE A 429 -2.28 19.21 11.31
C ILE A 429 -3.13 19.67 10.12
N PRO A 430 -2.73 19.35 8.87
CA PRO A 430 -3.53 19.64 7.69
C PRO A 430 -4.63 18.59 7.48
N TYR A 431 -5.73 19.03 6.88
CA TYR A 431 -6.75 18.15 6.34
C TYR A 431 -7.47 18.81 5.17
N PHE A 432 -7.97 17.99 4.25
CA PHE A 432 -8.82 18.46 3.16
C PHE A 432 -10.29 18.25 3.52
N HIS A 433 -11.11 19.23 3.22
CA HIS A 433 -12.57 19.12 3.24
C HIS A 433 -13.09 19.21 1.81
N VAL A 434 -13.93 18.23 1.45
CA VAL A 434 -14.50 18.08 0.11
C VAL A 434 -16.02 17.95 0.25
N GLY A 435 -16.79 18.92 -0.28
CA GLY A 435 -18.25 18.87 -0.19
C GLY A 435 -18.92 20.11 -0.76
N LYS A 436 -20.22 19.99 -1.02
CA LYS A 436 -21.08 21.11 -1.42
C LYS A 436 -21.48 21.97 -0.24
N ASN A 437 -21.70 21.35 0.91
CA ASN A 437 -22.18 21.97 2.13
C ASN A 437 -21.13 21.83 3.25
N ALA A 438 -21.18 22.77 4.15
CA ALA A 438 -20.43 22.74 5.41
C ALA A 438 -21.35 23.38 6.48
N ALA A 439 -22.16 22.54 7.13
CA ALA A 439 -23.15 22.92 8.15
C ALA A 439 -23.16 21.88 9.28
N PRO A 440 -23.63 22.24 10.49
CA PRO A 440 -23.61 21.35 11.65
C PRO A 440 -24.34 20.00 11.46
N ASP A 441 -25.26 19.93 10.52
CA ASP A 441 -26.03 18.73 10.16
C ASP A 441 -25.52 18.03 8.89
N THR A 442 -24.37 18.44 8.34
CA THR A 442 -23.77 17.78 7.16
C THR A 442 -23.10 16.48 7.56
N PRO A 443 -23.59 15.32 7.07
CA PRO A 443 -22.91 14.04 7.24
C PRO A 443 -21.50 14.11 6.64
N THR A 444 -20.50 13.81 7.45
CA THR A 444 -19.09 13.98 7.07
C THR A 444 -18.30 12.72 7.35
N LEU A 445 -17.73 12.13 6.31
CA LEU A 445 -16.84 10.99 6.41
C LEU A 445 -15.41 11.47 6.54
N VAL A 446 -14.74 11.15 7.65
CA VAL A 446 -13.34 11.47 7.90
C VAL A 446 -12.49 10.21 7.72
N TYR A 447 -11.61 10.23 6.73
CA TYR A 447 -10.64 9.16 6.48
C TYR A 447 -9.27 9.55 7.04
N ALA A 448 -8.58 8.58 7.68
CA ALA A 448 -7.23 8.74 8.18
C ALA A 448 -6.47 7.41 8.19
N TYR A 449 -5.14 7.49 8.00
CA TYR A 449 -4.23 6.34 8.12
C TYR A 449 -3.17 6.53 9.23
N GLY A 450 -2.24 7.47 9.07
CA GLY A 450 -1.29 7.91 10.10
C GLY A 450 -0.30 6.85 10.58
N GLY A 451 0.35 6.12 9.68
CA GLY A 451 1.38 5.14 10.03
C GLY A 451 2.34 4.81 8.91
N PHE A 452 3.42 4.12 9.25
CA PHE A 452 4.42 3.55 8.34
C PHE A 452 5.07 4.54 7.36
N GLY A 453 4.89 5.86 7.58
CA GLY A 453 5.37 6.88 6.64
C GLY A 453 4.62 6.89 5.32
N ILE A 454 3.41 6.32 5.26
CA ILE A 454 2.56 6.32 4.08
C ILE A 454 1.76 7.62 4.04
N PRO A 455 1.89 8.45 2.97
CA PRO A 455 1.11 9.67 2.84
C PRO A 455 -0.30 9.37 2.34
N GLU A 456 -1.30 10.05 2.88
CA GLU A 456 -2.64 10.07 2.33
C GLU A 456 -2.78 11.26 1.38
N LEU A 457 -3.03 10.98 0.10
CA LEU A 457 -3.03 11.98 -0.96
C LEU A 457 -4.43 12.23 -1.54
N PRO A 458 -4.68 13.45 -2.05
CA PRO A 458 -5.87 13.72 -2.85
C PRO A 458 -6.00 12.72 -3.99
N HIS A 459 -7.15 12.07 -4.12
CA HIS A 459 -7.43 11.12 -5.20
C HIS A 459 -8.88 11.27 -5.69
N TYR A 460 -9.18 10.80 -6.90
CA TYR A 460 -10.52 10.92 -7.46
C TYR A 460 -11.52 10.04 -6.70
N LEU A 461 -12.57 10.65 -6.14
CA LEU A 461 -13.49 9.99 -5.23
C LEU A 461 -14.51 9.07 -5.91
N GLY A 462 -14.63 9.07 -7.24
CA GLY A 462 -15.40 8.09 -8.01
C GLY A 462 -16.78 7.75 -7.43
N SER A 463 -16.92 6.52 -6.92
CA SER A 463 -18.18 6.04 -6.32
C SER A 463 -18.54 6.79 -5.03
N VAL A 464 -17.58 7.18 -4.20
CA VAL A 464 -17.83 8.04 -3.03
C VAL A 464 -18.33 9.41 -3.50
N GLY A 465 -17.76 9.97 -4.57
CA GLY A 465 -18.26 11.19 -5.19
C GLY A 465 -19.71 11.07 -5.63
N LYS A 466 -20.06 9.96 -6.29
CA LYS A 466 -21.39 9.70 -6.84
C LYS A 466 -22.44 9.47 -5.77
N TYR A 467 -22.13 8.61 -4.81
CA TYR A 467 -23.13 8.08 -3.88
C TYR A 467 -23.03 8.69 -2.48
N TRP A 468 -22.11 9.63 -2.26
CA TRP A 468 -21.95 10.35 -1.01
C TRP A 468 -21.94 11.88 -1.21
N LEU A 469 -21.00 12.41 -2.04
CA LEU A 469 -20.87 13.87 -2.21
C LEU A 469 -22.02 14.48 -3.01
N GLU A 470 -22.53 13.82 -4.06
CA GLU A 470 -23.68 14.34 -4.83
C GLU A 470 -24.94 14.51 -3.98
N GLU A 471 -25.10 13.69 -2.95
CA GLU A 471 -26.21 13.76 -2.02
C GLU A 471 -26.09 14.92 -1.00
N GLY A 472 -25.01 15.69 -1.06
CA GLY A 472 -24.78 16.85 -0.22
C GLY A 472 -23.92 16.57 1.02
N ASN A 473 -23.43 15.36 1.18
CA ASN A 473 -22.53 14.96 2.26
C ASN A 473 -21.10 15.46 2.01
N ALA A 474 -20.22 15.37 3.01
CA ALA A 474 -18.84 15.79 2.92
C ALA A 474 -17.85 14.63 3.16
N PHE A 475 -16.67 14.76 2.56
CA PHE A 475 -15.52 13.88 2.78
C PHE A 475 -14.36 14.72 3.34
N VAL A 476 -13.64 14.16 4.30
CA VAL A 476 -12.44 14.78 4.89
C VAL A 476 -11.29 13.78 4.83
N LEU A 477 -10.15 14.23 4.26
CA LEU A 477 -8.90 13.50 4.30
C LEU A 477 -8.01 14.13 5.36
N ALA A 478 -7.73 13.40 6.45
CA ALA A 478 -6.93 13.89 7.56
C ALA A 478 -5.46 13.43 7.41
N ASN A 479 -4.55 14.39 7.20
CA ASN A 479 -3.13 14.16 7.01
C ASN A 479 -2.40 14.18 8.37
N ILE A 480 -2.63 13.15 9.16
CA ILE A 480 -2.14 13.04 10.54
C ILE A 480 -0.71 12.54 10.62
N ARG A 481 0.00 12.87 11.71
CA ARG A 481 1.36 12.35 11.97
C ARG A 481 1.38 10.82 12.02
N GLY A 482 2.53 10.26 11.67
CA GLY A 482 2.72 8.83 11.41
C GLY A 482 2.66 8.50 9.92
N GLY A 483 1.98 9.33 9.11
CA GLY A 483 2.03 9.30 7.64
C GLY A 483 3.32 9.85 7.05
N GLY A 484 3.37 9.94 5.72
CA GLY A 484 4.55 10.38 4.94
C GLY A 484 4.47 11.79 4.38
N GLU A 485 3.40 12.53 4.62
CA GLU A 485 3.05 13.78 3.95
C GLU A 485 4.14 14.86 4.03
N PHE A 486 4.91 14.86 5.13
CA PHE A 486 6.06 15.75 5.36
C PHE A 486 7.36 14.97 5.64
N GLY A 487 7.46 13.75 5.10
CA GLY A 487 8.65 12.92 5.13
C GLY A 487 8.92 12.19 6.47
N PRO A 488 10.15 11.68 6.65
CA PRO A 488 10.48 10.82 7.79
C PRO A 488 10.27 11.45 9.16
N ARG A 489 10.44 12.77 9.30
CA ARG A 489 10.21 13.47 10.57
C ARG A 489 8.74 13.47 10.98
N TRP A 490 7.82 13.60 10.02
CA TRP A 490 6.38 13.54 10.25
C TRP A 490 5.95 12.14 10.71
N HIS A 491 6.51 11.11 10.08
CA HIS A 491 6.32 9.73 10.48
C HIS A 491 6.85 9.46 11.90
N GLN A 492 8.11 9.79 12.15
CA GLN A 492 8.79 9.51 13.42
C GLN A 492 8.17 10.26 14.61
N ALA A 493 7.52 11.42 14.36
CA ALA A 493 6.83 12.19 15.39
C ALA A 493 5.67 11.43 16.05
N ALA A 494 5.12 10.39 15.38
CA ALA A 494 4.07 9.53 15.90
C ALA A 494 4.41 8.03 15.76
N GLN A 495 5.68 7.67 15.97
CA GLN A 495 6.18 6.30 15.97
C GLN A 495 6.41 5.82 17.41
N GLY A 496 6.28 4.52 17.66
CA GLY A 496 6.53 3.90 18.96
C GLY A 496 5.64 4.50 20.06
N ILE A 497 6.22 4.86 21.19
CA ILE A 497 5.49 5.43 22.34
C ILE A 497 4.70 6.71 21.97
N SER A 498 5.07 7.38 20.89
CA SER A 498 4.41 8.58 20.39
C SER A 498 3.19 8.29 19.49
N LYS A 499 2.83 7.02 19.25
CA LYS A 499 1.73 6.64 18.35
C LYS A 499 0.37 7.23 18.74
N HIS A 500 0.15 7.49 20.03
CA HIS A 500 -1.04 8.19 20.50
C HIS A 500 -1.24 9.57 19.85
N LYS A 501 -0.17 10.22 19.36
CA LYS A 501 -0.26 11.51 18.68
C LYS A 501 -1.04 11.46 17.37
N SER A 502 -1.01 10.31 16.64
CA SER A 502 -1.88 10.12 15.48
C SER A 502 -3.36 10.18 15.87
N VAL A 503 -3.71 9.61 17.02
CA VAL A 503 -5.08 9.67 17.58
C VAL A 503 -5.44 11.07 18.03
N ASP A 504 -4.50 11.79 18.70
CA ASP A 504 -4.67 13.19 19.10
C ASP A 504 -4.93 14.09 17.90
N ASP A 505 -4.18 13.88 16.81
CA ASP A 505 -4.30 14.63 15.56
C ASP A 505 -5.67 14.41 14.91
N LEU A 506 -6.11 13.14 14.80
CA LEU A 506 -7.43 12.82 14.26
C LEU A 506 -8.56 13.46 15.07
N LEU A 507 -8.49 13.35 16.40
CA LEU A 507 -9.48 13.99 17.29
C LEU A 507 -9.44 15.52 17.22
N ALA A 508 -8.26 16.13 16.94
CA ALA A 508 -8.15 17.55 16.70
C ALA A 508 -8.89 17.97 15.40
N VAL A 509 -8.78 17.15 14.33
CA VAL A 509 -9.56 17.37 13.09
C VAL A 509 -11.06 17.27 13.36
N VAL A 510 -11.50 16.23 14.07
CA VAL A 510 -12.92 16.04 14.43
C VAL A 510 -13.49 17.24 15.24
N ARG A 511 -12.71 17.74 16.21
CA ARG A 511 -13.10 18.94 16.98
C ARG A 511 -13.16 20.19 16.12
N ASP A 512 -12.17 20.41 15.26
CA ASP A 512 -12.10 21.58 14.37
C ASP A 512 -13.28 21.63 13.40
N LEU A 513 -13.72 20.48 12.86
CA LEU A 513 -14.93 20.38 12.03
C LEU A 513 -16.19 20.85 12.79
N SER A 514 -16.32 20.44 14.05
CA SER A 514 -17.44 20.83 14.91
C SER A 514 -17.37 22.31 15.34
N GLU A 515 -16.18 22.78 15.71
CA GLU A 515 -15.95 24.19 16.12
C GLU A 515 -16.16 25.18 14.96
N ARG A 516 -15.83 24.79 13.75
CA ARG A 516 -16.11 25.57 12.52
C ARG A 516 -17.58 25.51 12.10
N GLY A 517 -18.37 24.62 12.70
CA GLY A 517 -19.76 24.40 12.31
C GLY A 517 -19.89 23.73 10.93
N MET A 518 -18.88 22.96 10.52
CA MET A 518 -18.87 22.23 9.24
C MET A 518 -19.56 20.87 9.34
N SER A 519 -19.67 20.34 10.54
CA SER A 519 -20.41 19.14 10.91
C SER A 519 -20.67 19.16 12.42
N SER A 520 -21.21 18.10 12.99
CA SER A 520 -21.33 17.91 14.44
C SER A 520 -21.09 16.45 14.82
N PRO A 521 -20.79 16.14 16.09
CA PRO A 521 -20.38 14.80 16.51
C PRO A 521 -21.24 13.66 15.96
N LYS A 522 -22.56 13.78 16.02
CA LYS A 522 -23.50 12.75 15.54
C LYS A 522 -23.49 12.55 14.01
N HIS A 523 -22.96 13.50 13.26
CA HIS A 523 -22.87 13.47 11.80
C HIS A 523 -21.44 13.21 11.29
N ILE A 524 -20.46 12.99 12.18
CA ILE A 524 -19.08 12.67 11.82
C ILE A 524 -18.87 11.16 11.90
N GLY A 525 -18.56 10.54 10.75
CA GLY A 525 -18.12 9.15 10.68
C GLY A 525 -16.60 9.08 10.52
N LEU A 526 -15.95 8.14 11.20
CA LEU A 526 -14.54 7.81 11.00
C LEU A 526 -14.41 6.58 10.12
N GLN A 527 -13.45 6.59 9.20
CA GLN A 527 -13.05 5.42 8.41
C GLN A 527 -11.53 5.30 8.38
N GLY A 528 -11.03 4.09 8.50
CA GLY A 528 -9.62 3.77 8.34
C GLY A 528 -9.37 2.28 8.28
N GLY A 529 -8.38 1.89 7.47
CA GLY A 529 -7.99 0.50 7.29
C GLY A 529 -6.63 0.19 7.91
N SER A 530 -6.40 -1.09 8.30
CA SER A 530 -5.10 -1.53 8.80
C SER A 530 -4.62 -0.69 10.00
N ASN A 531 -3.48 0.00 9.88
CA ASN A 531 -3.06 1.00 10.88
C ASN A 531 -4.09 2.14 11.04
N GLY A 532 -4.74 2.56 9.95
CA GLY A 532 -5.85 3.54 10.03
C GLY A 532 -7.02 3.01 10.86
N GLY A 533 -7.30 1.70 10.78
CA GLY A 533 -8.26 1.01 11.64
C GLY A 533 -7.88 1.06 13.12
N LEU A 534 -6.58 0.92 13.46
CA LEU A 534 -6.09 1.14 14.81
C LEU A 534 -6.36 2.57 15.29
N ILE A 535 -6.00 3.56 14.47
CA ILE A 535 -6.10 4.98 14.86
C ILE A 535 -7.57 5.41 15.02
N THR A 536 -8.43 5.03 14.07
CA THR A 536 -9.87 5.37 14.12
C THR A 536 -10.59 4.64 15.24
N ALA A 537 -10.31 3.34 15.47
CA ALA A 537 -10.87 2.60 16.59
C ALA A 537 -10.37 3.12 17.95
N ALA A 538 -9.10 3.54 18.07
CA ALA A 538 -8.57 4.15 19.28
C ALA A 538 -9.23 5.52 19.57
N ALA A 539 -9.47 6.34 18.55
CA ALA A 539 -10.21 7.59 18.67
C ALA A 539 -11.67 7.35 19.11
N PHE A 540 -12.33 6.38 18.47
CA PHE A 540 -13.70 5.96 18.77
C PHE A 540 -13.86 5.48 20.24
N VAL A 541 -12.93 4.68 20.74
CA VAL A 541 -12.98 4.18 22.12
C VAL A 541 -12.67 5.29 23.11
N ARG A 542 -11.77 6.22 22.77
CA ARG A 542 -11.31 7.29 23.68
C ARG A 542 -12.33 8.44 23.81
N GLU A 543 -12.95 8.85 22.71
CA GLU A 543 -13.93 9.97 22.68
C GLU A 543 -15.20 9.60 21.90
N PRO A 544 -15.97 8.57 22.34
CA PRO A 544 -17.14 8.09 21.59
C PRO A 544 -18.20 9.18 21.38
N GLN A 545 -18.31 10.15 22.30
CA GLN A 545 -19.27 11.27 22.20
C GLN A 545 -18.94 12.28 21.08
N SER A 546 -17.74 12.22 20.51
CA SER A 546 -17.29 13.12 19.43
C SER A 546 -17.56 12.58 18.03
N ILE A 547 -18.10 11.35 17.92
CA ILE A 547 -18.18 10.56 16.70
C ILE A 547 -19.59 9.98 16.57
N GLY A 548 -20.17 10.00 15.37
CA GLY A 548 -21.50 9.44 15.07
C GLY A 548 -21.46 7.98 14.58
N ALA A 549 -20.38 7.57 13.90
CA ALA A 549 -20.22 6.20 13.39
C ALA A 549 -18.75 5.84 13.17
N LEU A 550 -18.41 4.55 13.18
CA LEU A 550 -17.09 4.02 12.86
C LEU A 550 -17.17 2.99 11.72
N VAL A 551 -16.32 3.13 10.72
CA VAL A 551 -15.98 2.09 9.74
C VAL A 551 -14.51 1.70 9.96
N CYS A 552 -14.28 0.46 10.37
CA CYS A 552 -12.98 -0.03 10.83
C CYS A 552 -12.57 -1.25 9.98
N GLU A 553 -11.65 -1.04 9.03
CA GLU A 553 -11.34 -2.01 7.99
C GLU A 553 -10.03 -2.73 8.29
N VAL A 554 -10.05 -4.08 8.22
CA VAL A 554 -8.88 -4.96 8.45
C VAL A 554 -7.95 -4.48 9.57
N PRO A 555 -8.47 -4.15 10.77
CA PRO A 555 -7.79 -3.30 11.74
C PRO A 555 -6.81 -4.04 12.63
N LEU A 556 -5.85 -3.32 13.21
CA LEU A 556 -5.10 -3.76 14.40
C LEU A 556 -5.81 -3.23 15.66
N THR A 557 -6.39 -4.10 16.46
CA THR A 557 -7.14 -3.69 17.68
C THR A 557 -6.57 -4.27 18.96
N ASP A 558 -5.90 -5.42 18.90
CA ASP A 558 -5.21 -6.05 20.04
C ASP A 558 -3.72 -5.75 20.00
N MET A 559 -3.32 -4.61 20.56
CA MET A 559 -1.93 -4.15 20.54
C MET A 559 -1.04 -4.84 21.57
N ILE A 560 -1.60 -5.70 22.40
CA ILE A 560 -0.82 -6.53 23.34
C ILE A 560 -0.34 -7.80 22.66
N ARG A 561 -1.16 -8.40 21.81
CA ARG A 561 -0.85 -9.68 21.18
C ARG A 561 -0.43 -9.57 19.71
N TYR A 562 -0.48 -8.38 19.09
CA TYR A 562 -0.20 -8.19 17.67
C TYR A 562 1.12 -8.85 17.19
N PRO A 563 2.24 -8.87 17.98
CA PRO A 563 3.46 -9.50 17.48
C PRO A 563 3.40 -11.03 17.40
N LEU A 564 2.35 -11.63 17.97
CA LEU A 564 2.12 -13.08 17.93
C LEU A 564 1.18 -13.52 16.82
N LEU A 565 0.68 -12.57 16.03
CA LEU A 565 -0.41 -12.75 15.07
C LEU A 565 0.07 -12.41 13.66
N SER A 566 0.05 -13.39 12.74
CA SER A 566 0.47 -13.26 11.33
C SER A 566 1.81 -12.50 11.19
N ALA A 567 1.87 -11.45 10.37
CA ALA A 567 3.09 -10.65 10.15
C ALA A 567 3.40 -9.64 11.27
N GLY A 568 2.66 -9.66 12.39
CA GLY A 568 2.72 -8.64 13.44
C GLY A 568 4.09 -8.39 14.04
N SER A 569 4.95 -9.41 14.18
CA SER A 569 6.29 -9.24 14.72
C SER A 569 7.17 -8.31 13.87
N SER A 570 6.90 -8.19 12.57
CA SER A 570 7.60 -7.28 11.66
C SER A 570 7.36 -5.80 11.94
N TRP A 571 6.27 -5.43 12.65
CA TRP A 571 5.89 -4.04 12.91
C TRP A 571 6.38 -3.50 14.26
N THR A 572 7.29 -4.22 14.92
CA THR A 572 7.80 -3.80 16.24
C THR A 572 8.60 -2.49 16.21
N ASP A 573 9.15 -2.12 15.07
CA ASP A 573 9.79 -0.81 14.87
C ASP A 573 8.77 0.33 14.79
N GLU A 574 7.54 0.05 14.30
CA GLU A 574 6.47 1.05 14.25
C GLU A 574 5.80 1.24 15.61
N TYR A 575 5.55 0.13 16.33
CA TYR A 575 4.72 0.17 17.53
C TYR A 575 5.47 -0.13 18.83
N GLY A 576 6.66 -0.75 18.79
CA GLY A 576 7.34 -1.30 19.97
C GLY A 576 6.85 -2.70 20.36
N ASN A 577 7.70 -3.51 20.97
CA ASN A 577 7.41 -4.91 21.26
C ASN A 577 6.87 -5.12 22.70
N PRO A 578 5.56 -5.38 22.88
CA PRO A 578 4.95 -5.60 24.21
C PRO A 578 5.28 -6.96 24.80
N GLN A 579 5.81 -7.91 24.01
CA GLN A 579 6.23 -9.23 24.49
C GLN A 579 7.63 -9.18 25.12
N LYS A 580 8.50 -8.30 24.59
CA LYS A 580 9.89 -8.14 25.05
C LYS A 580 10.03 -7.05 26.13
N TYR A 581 9.22 -5.97 26.08
CA TYR A 581 9.40 -4.77 26.92
C TYR A 581 8.13 -4.38 27.67
N GLU A 582 8.18 -4.41 29.00
CA GLU A 582 7.04 -4.04 29.86
C GLU A 582 6.60 -2.58 29.67
N VAL A 583 7.52 -1.68 29.31
CA VAL A 583 7.18 -0.30 28.96
C VAL A 583 6.31 -0.24 27.71
N CYS A 584 6.61 -1.04 26.69
CA CYS A 584 5.79 -1.14 25.48
C CYS A 584 4.41 -1.70 25.79
N LYS A 585 4.36 -2.76 26.59
CA LYS A 585 3.10 -3.38 27.00
C LYS A 585 2.17 -2.40 27.72
N ARG A 586 2.71 -1.49 28.52
CA ARG A 586 1.91 -0.50 29.24
C ARG A 586 1.28 0.51 28.27
N TRP A 587 2.09 1.21 27.46
CA TRP A 587 1.54 2.25 26.60
C TRP A 587 0.75 1.70 25.40
N LEU A 588 1.11 0.51 24.89
CA LEU A 588 0.30 -0.18 23.89
C LEU A 588 -1.04 -0.64 24.44
N GLY A 589 -1.08 -1.07 25.72
CA GLY A 589 -2.33 -1.36 26.39
C GLY A 589 -3.23 -0.13 26.59
N GLU A 590 -2.65 1.07 26.71
CA GLU A 590 -3.39 2.33 26.75
C GLU A 590 -3.90 2.75 25.35
N LEU A 591 -3.19 2.38 24.29
CA LEU A 591 -3.57 2.63 22.90
C LEU A 591 -4.58 1.61 22.36
N SER A 592 -4.51 0.36 22.81
CA SER A 592 -5.20 -0.80 22.23
C SER A 592 -6.73 -0.67 22.27
N PRO A 593 -7.43 -0.56 21.13
CA PRO A 593 -8.88 -0.39 21.11
C PRO A 593 -9.61 -1.52 21.81
N TYR A 594 -9.25 -2.78 21.54
CA TYR A 594 -9.85 -3.96 22.15
C TYR A 594 -9.81 -3.95 23.67
N HIS A 595 -8.64 -3.58 24.26
CA HIS A 595 -8.46 -3.58 25.71
C HIS A 595 -9.12 -2.40 26.44
N ASN A 596 -9.40 -1.31 25.71
CA ASN A 596 -9.98 -0.09 26.27
C ASN A 596 -11.49 0.04 26.08
N LEU A 597 -12.15 -0.91 25.39
CA LEU A 597 -13.60 -1.03 25.43
C LEU A 597 -14.05 -1.28 26.88
N SER A 598 -15.01 -0.50 27.33
CA SER A 598 -15.50 -0.50 28.71
C SER A 598 -17.01 -0.64 28.78
N ASP A 599 -17.50 -1.39 29.77
CA ASP A 599 -18.91 -1.54 30.02
C ASP A 599 -19.57 -0.20 30.44
N GLY A 600 -20.83 -0.02 30.05
CA GLY A 600 -21.62 1.15 30.43
C GLY A 600 -21.29 2.42 29.64
N ILE A 601 -20.43 2.33 28.64
CA ILE A 601 -20.20 3.41 27.66
C ILE A 601 -21.15 3.19 26.46
N ASP A 602 -21.84 4.26 26.07
CA ASP A 602 -22.68 4.28 24.87
C ASP A 602 -21.80 4.55 23.65
N TYR A 603 -21.30 3.46 23.05
CA TYR A 603 -20.49 3.56 21.84
C TYR A 603 -21.40 3.80 20.61
N PRO A 604 -21.00 4.68 19.68
CA PRO A 604 -21.73 4.87 18.42
C PRO A 604 -21.80 3.58 17.59
N PRO A 605 -22.68 3.54 16.57
CA PRO A 605 -22.69 2.44 15.59
C PRO A 605 -21.33 2.19 14.96
N ALA A 606 -20.99 0.92 14.75
CA ALA A 606 -19.72 0.51 14.17
C ALA A 606 -19.87 -0.62 13.14
N LEU A 607 -19.21 -0.47 12.01
CA LEU A 607 -19.03 -1.51 10.98
C LEU A 607 -17.55 -1.89 10.95
N ILE A 608 -17.26 -3.14 11.24
CA ILE A 608 -15.93 -3.71 11.17
C ILE A 608 -15.84 -4.59 9.93
N THR A 609 -14.77 -4.45 9.12
CA THR A 609 -14.55 -5.35 7.98
C THR A 609 -13.26 -6.15 8.14
N THR A 610 -13.27 -7.39 7.67
CA THR A 610 -12.09 -8.28 7.65
C THR A 610 -12.33 -9.42 6.66
N SER A 611 -11.27 -10.14 6.28
CA SER A 611 -11.35 -11.44 5.60
C SER A 611 -10.63 -12.48 6.43
N LEU A 612 -11.19 -13.69 6.56
CA LEU A 612 -10.51 -14.79 7.25
C LEU A 612 -9.24 -15.26 6.52
N SER A 613 -9.09 -14.87 5.25
CA SER A 613 -7.89 -15.13 4.44
C SER A 613 -6.81 -14.03 4.55
N ASP A 614 -7.01 -13.01 5.40
CA ASP A 614 -6.00 -11.98 5.66
C ASP A 614 -4.80 -12.59 6.42
N ASP A 615 -3.72 -12.85 5.70
CA ASP A 615 -2.48 -13.42 6.24
C ASP A 615 -1.43 -12.35 6.61
N ARG A 616 -1.79 -11.06 6.49
CA ARG A 616 -0.98 -9.91 6.90
C ARG A 616 -1.40 -9.42 8.29
N VAL A 617 -2.63 -8.93 8.42
CA VAL A 617 -3.23 -8.54 9.70
C VAL A 617 -4.21 -9.62 10.13
N HIS A 618 -3.85 -10.38 11.14
CA HIS A 618 -4.63 -11.53 11.58
C HIS A 618 -6.08 -11.16 11.89
N PRO A 619 -7.08 -11.84 11.33
CA PRO A 619 -8.51 -11.53 11.50
C PRO A 619 -8.99 -11.50 12.96
N ALA A 620 -8.29 -12.18 13.86
CA ALA A 620 -8.59 -12.13 15.29
C ALA A 620 -8.65 -10.72 15.87
N HIS A 621 -7.93 -9.75 15.30
CA HIS A 621 -8.05 -8.36 15.70
C HIS A 621 -9.47 -7.83 15.51
N ALA A 622 -10.03 -8.02 14.32
CA ALA A 622 -11.39 -7.60 13.98
C ALA A 622 -12.44 -8.40 14.77
N LEU A 623 -12.28 -9.72 14.84
CA LEU A 623 -13.22 -10.63 15.53
C LEU A 623 -13.31 -10.34 17.03
N LYS A 624 -12.17 -10.19 17.71
CA LYS A 624 -12.11 -9.84 19.15
C LYS A 624 -12.74 -8.48 19.45
N PHE A 625 -12.40 -7.48 18.64
CA PHE A 625 -12.93 -6.13 18.80
C PHE A 625 -14.44 -6.11 18.58
N TYR A 626 -14.94 -6.72 17.49
CA TYR A 626 -16.35 -6.84 17.21
C TYR A 626 -17.11 -7.56 18.31
N ALA A 627 -16.64 -8.75 18.73
CA ALA A 627 -17.30 -9.55 19.75
C ALA A 627 -17.48 -8.78 21.06
N LYS A 628 -16.40 -8.14 21.54
CA LYS A 628 -16.43 -7.34 22.76
C LYS A 628 -17.28 -6.07 22.62
N LEU A 629 -17.19 -5.38 21.48
CA LEU A 629 -17.99 -4.17 21.22
C LEU A 629 -19.48 -4.53 21.18
N ARG A 630 -19.85 -5.65 20.57
CA ARG A 630 -21.24 -6.11 20.45
C ARG A 630 -21.92 -6.34 21.80
N GLU A 631 -21.16 -6.71 22.86
CA GLU A 631 -21.70 -6.87 24.22
C GLU A 631 -22.21 -5.52 24.81
N THR A 632 -21.57 -4.42 24.45
CA THR A 632 -21.88 -3.09 24.98
C THR A 632 -22.66 -2.23 23.98
N SER A 633 -22.47 -2.45 22.68
CA SER A 633 -23.13 -1.72 21.59
C SER A 633 -23.79 -2.68 20.62
N PRO A 634 -25.12 -2.92 20.73
CA PRO A 634 -25.84 -3.78 19.81
C PRO A 634 -25.83 -3.29 18.34
N GLN A 635 -25.56 -2.01 18.11
CA GLN A 635 -25.41 -1.41 16.77
C GLN A 635 -23.99 -1.57 16.23
N SER A 636 -23.48 -2.79 16.28
CA SER A 636 -22.17 -3.16 15.74
C SER A 636 -22.32 -4.33 14.79
N TRP A 637 -21.65 -4.27 13.64
CA TRP A 637 -21.72 -5.25 12.58
C TRP A 637 -20.34 -5.67 12.13
N LEU A 638 -20.25 -6.90 11.61
CA LEU A 638 -19.03 -7.46 11.02
C LEU A 638 -19.31 -7.85 9.56
N TYR A 639 -18.54 -7.30 8.64
CA TYR A 639 -18.53 -7.72 7.24
C TYR A 639 -17.26 -8.54 6.99
N SER A 640 -17.41 -9.84 6.69
CA SER A 640 -16.30 -10.78 6.49
C SER A 640 -16.62 -11.73 5.35
N PRO A 641 -16.36 -11.34 4.09
CA PRO A 641 -16.60 -12.20 2.93
C PRO A 641 -15.66 -13.41 2.93
N ASP A 642 -16.01 -14.44 2.18
CA ASP A 642 -15.23 -15.69 2.09
C ASP A 642 -13.91 -15.49 1.30
N GLY A 643 -13.84 -14.49 0.40
CA GLY A 643 -12.70 -14.21 -0.45
C GLY A 643 -11.94 -12.94 -0.04
N GLY A 644 -10.85 -12.68 -0.76
CA GLY A 644 -10.03 -11.48 -0.55
C GLY A 644 -8.96 -11.67 0.52
N GLY A 645 -8.17 -10.62 0.74
CA GLY A 645 -7.08 -10.59 1.71
C GLY A 645 -6.92 -9.19 2.29
N HIS A 646 -5.71 -8.86 2.77
CA HIS A 646 -5.46 -7.55 3.39
C HIS A 646 -5.64 -6.36 2.44
N THR A 647 -5.34 -6.54 1.17
CA THR A 647 -5.35 -5.45 0.17
C THR A 647 -6.68 -5.29 -0.56
N GLY A 648 -7.71 -6.07 -0.22
CA GLY A 648 -9.05 -5.95 -0.79
C GLY A 648 -9.66 -7.28 -1.21
N ASN A 649 -10.77 -7.17 -1.92
CA ASN A 649 -11.57 -8.28 -2.37
C ASN A 649 -11.02 -8.92 -3.66
N GLY A 650 -11.26 -10.21 -3.84
CA GLY A 650 -10.81 -10.95 -5.03
C GLY A 650 -11.52 -10.54 -6.32
N THR A 651 -12.76 -10.05 -6.23
CA THR A 651 -13.58 -9.68 -7.39
C THR A 651 -14.14 -8.27 -7.29
N GLN A 652 -14.44 -7.65 -8.44
CA GLN A 652 -15.09 -6.33 -8.49
C GLN A 652 -16.50 -6.34 -7.88
N ARG A 653 -17.22 -7.46 -7.94
CA ARG A 653 -18.53 -7.61 -7.30
C ARG A 653 -18.41 -7.51 -5.79
N GLU A 654 -17.47 -8.23 -5.19
CA GLU A 654 -17.24 -8.18 -3.73
C GLU A 654 -16.83 -6.76 -3.29
N SER A 655 -15.97 -6.09 -4.07
CA SER A 655 -15.60 -4.70 -3.80
C SER A 655 -16.80 -3.74 -3.89
N ALA A 656 -17.71 -3.97 -4.84
CA ALA A 656 -18.93 -3.17 -4.97
C ALA A 656 -19.90 -3.41 -3.81
N ASP A 657 -20.06 -4.65 -3.37
CA ASP A 657 -20.92 -5.02 -2.24
C ASP A 657 -20.37 -4.43 -0.92
N GLU A 658 -19.07 -4.51 -0.68
CA GLU A 658 -18.44 -3.93 0.51
C GLU A 658 -18.61 -2.40 0.56
N LEU A 659 -18.30 -1.69 -0.53
CA LEU A 659 -18.47 -0.24 -0.58
C LEU A 659 -19.96 0.16 -0.44
N ALA A 660 -20.88 -0.61 -1.03
CA ALA A 660 -22.32 -0.39 -0.85
C ALA A 660 -22.73 -0.56 0.63
N CYS A 661 -22.21 -1.60 1.31
CA CYS A 661 -22.44 -1.83 2.74
C CYS A 661 -21.95 -0.64 3.58
N VAL A 662 -20.73 -0.17 3.34
CA VAL A 662 -20.14 0.99 4.03
C VAL A 662 -20.99 2.25 3.83
N LEU A 663 -21.34 2.57 2.58
CA LEU A 663 -22.13 3.78 2.27
C LEU A 663 -23.53 3.73 2.87
N LEU A 664 -24.20 2.57 2.84
CA LEU A 664 -25.53 2.40 3.44
C LEU A 664 -25.48 2.50 4.97
N PHE A 665 -24.47 1.90 5.58
CA PHE A 665 -24.23 2.05 7.01
C PHE A 665 -24.03 3.53 7.40
N LEU A 666 -23.14 4.24 6.71
CA LEU A 666 -22.90 5.66 6.99
C LEU A 666 -24.15 6.52 6.78
N LYS A 667 -24.92 6.31 5.71
CA LYS A 667 -26.17 7.04 5.44
C LYS A 667 -27.24 6.79 6.51
N GLU A 668 -27.30 5.59 7.07
CA GLU A 668 -28.27 5.26 8.10
C GLU A 668 -27.97 5.97 9.42
N PHE A 669 -26.68 6.07 9.80
CA PHE A 669 -26.32 6.55 11.14
C PHE A 669 -25.81 7.97 11.20
N LEU A 670 -25.42 8.56 10.08
CA LEU A 670 -24.99 9.96 10.02
C LEU A 670 -26.09 10.91 9.49
N GLY A 671 -27.13 10.41 8.83
CA GLY A 671 -28.27 11.13 8.30
C GLY A 671 -28.30 11.15 6.80
#